data_201ad41cdea24bbfd7f7db883d5bef49
#
_entry.id   201ad41cdea24bbfd7f7db883d5bef49
#
_cell.length_a   1.000
_cell.length_b   1.000
_cell.length_c   1.000
_cell.angle_alpha   90.00
_cell.angle_beta   90.00
_cell.angle_gamma   90.00
#
_symmetry.space_group_name_H-M   'P 1'
#
loop_
_entity.id
_entity.type
_entity.pdbx_description
1 polymer ?
#
loop_
_entity_poly.entity_id
_entity_poly.type
_entity_poly.pdbx_seq_one_letter_code
_entity_poly.pdbx_strand_id
1 'polypeptide(L)'
;MVVPGTLVTEPGNTPLGPSEPSSAQEKAQPPKAYDMLRMDGERIITEEEHFGIINGLLTAGINYRDVGTLSGLYAPPYASSDFNLELRLFGEKVTTKKYDWRPIEVRREGELHGIAVSTSTLLTLGMRGGILAVTLRNATDKKQDVPVQLGISGTFDNVKYWGFPRPDTTKNKTIIVVGQGRIIHYNSAGAFVVSSDFNNLVWEEASEWSSHWVTTVVMRPGERRTHYIAFTLGPREEAESLCDRLLKDPSDVIQRSIEASTRKNEDLSAKLPVFEASDSRLSAYYTRSLQHLMLNKWTVPEFVLNPYYSTGSIKGGCVGCYLWDYASVPELMPLYDPTAAREHIKQFLRVDITKHFLFNPIDGQGDGPTYLVNQEKIIGCIYYYVLHTGDVKFLEESVNGKSVLEWVIHQATHGDDLSRPAVLVDYGENVSHLELRHQYKYNHILPDVNGGRYASYVRAARLAALAGKEPTHLVARPEPLKELLKKTLWDPQGKWLGFQSDKGELELRYSNIIFTLFGTGVLDQEMELGLLSHVNEKEFLSDYGLHSISKLDPAYDQVDIDHGGGGSYVAFPGMIAECLYKAGYPDHAENILKRTLWWAERLPYWGDSIVANQIDYRKDTPLQCAMDAAAGAQCVIFGICGIRAETSGEITVNPHPPKFSPNISLKGVNIRGAHFDVIANRNDYEVRVGSKTLRSKVGTPVVIAASA
;
A
#
# COMPACT_ATOMS: atom_id res chain seq x y z
N MET A 1 15.99 22.79 32.16
CA MET A 1 15.46 22.82 33.53
C MET A 1 15.17 21.40 33.95
N VAL A 2 15.96 20.87 34.86
CA VAL A 2 15.88 19.51 35.39
C VAL A 2 14.91 19.54 36.58
N VAL A 3 14.00 18.60 36.66
CA VAL A 3 13.17 18.38 37.85
C VAL A 3 13.52 16.99 38.42
N PRO A 4 13.78 16.86 39.73
CA PRO A 4 14.37 15.65 40.31
C PRO A 4 13.33 14.61 40.73
N GLY A 5 13.80 13.36 40.73
CA GLY A 5 13.04 12.18 41.10
C GLY A 5 12.81 12.00 42.56
N THR A 6 11.77 11.26 42.89
CA THR A 6 11.45 10.79 44.24
C THR A 6 11.82 9.30 44.36
N LEU A 7 12.69 9.01 45.32
CA LEU A 7 13.03 7.68 45.82
C LEU A 7 11.87 7.10 46.63
N VAL A 8 11.53 5.83 46.37
CA VAL A 8 10.73 5.02 47.29
C VAL A 8 11.52 3.76 47.66
N THR A 9 11.61 3.54 48.94
CA THR A 9 12.37 2.55 49.69
C THR A 9 11.84 1.12 49.53
N GLU A 10 12.76 0.15 49.47
CA GLU A 10 12.47 -1.30 49.54
C GLU A 10 11.98 -1.78 50.90
N PRO A 11 11.25 -2.90 50.95
CA PRO A 11 11.25 -3.78 52.11
C PRO A 11 11.66 -5.23 51.77
N GLY A 12 12.66 -5.69 52.50
CA GLY A 12 12.73 -6.99 53.12
C GLY A 12 12.79 -8.28 52.28
N ASN A 13 14.01 -8.86 52.19
CA ASN A 13 14.28 -10.22 51.76
C ASN A 13 13.75 -11.25 52.78
N THR A 14 12.93 -12.19 52.28
CA THR A 14 12.72 -13.52 52.91
C THR A 14 12.99 -14.62 51.89
N PRO A 15 13.77 -15.68 52.14
CA PRO A 15 14.07 -16.68 51.17
C PRO A 15 12.90 -17.69 51.04
N LEU A 16 12.31 -17.73 49.85
CA LEU A 16 11.34 -18.76 49.48
C LEU A 16 12.07 -19.93 48.84
N GLY A 17 11.75 -21.13 49.31
CA GLY A 17 12.23 -22.42 48.85
C GLY A 17 11.81 -22.73 47.38
N PRO A 18 12.30 -23.82 46.77
CA PRO A 18 12.09 -24.13 45.37
C PRO A 18 10.62 -24.41 45.09
N SER A 19 9.96 -23.49 44.38
CA SER A 19 8.61 -23.69 43.87
C SER A 19 8.66 -24.65 42.67
N GLU A 20 7.80 -25.66 42.67
CA GLU A 20 7.51 -26.53 41.53
C GLU A 20 7.16 -25.74 40.27
N PRO A 21 7.48 -26.21 39.03
CA PRO A 21 7.16 -25.51 37.82
C PRO A 21 5.65 -25.45 37.64
N SER A 22 5.11 -24.25 37.72
CA SER A 22 3.72 -23.88 37.45
C SER A 22 3.29 -24.42 36.08
N SER A 23 2.15 -25.07 36.08
CA SER A 23 1.38 -25.58 34.93
C SER A 23 1.33 -24.55 33.79
N ALA A 24 1.48 -25.08 32.57
CA ALA A 24 1.38 -24.32 31.31
C ALA A 24 0.26 -23.29 31.34
N GLN A 25 0.64 -22.00 31.31
CA GLN A 25 -0.30 -20.95 30.99
C GLN A 25 -0.83 -21.20 29.56
N GLU A 26 -2.10 -21.53 29.46
CA GLU A 26 -2.85 -21.46 28.21
C GLU A 26 -2.62 -20.07 27.61
N LYS A 27 -1.94 -20.03 26.46
CA LYS A 27 -1.73 -18.76 25.77
C LYS A 27 -3.10 -18.17 25.45
N ALA A 28 -3.41 -17.02 26.04
CA ALA A 28 -4.62 -16.26 25.72
C ALA A 28 -4.76 -16.14 24.20
N GLN A 29 -5.96 -16.41 23.68
CA GLN A 29 -6.23 -16.21 22.24
C GLN A 29 -6.01 -14.73 21.91
N PRO A 30 -5.34 -14.41 20.77
CA PRO A 30 -5.15 -13.03 20.37
C PRO A 30 -6.50 -12.33 20.20
N PRO A 31 -6.58 -11.01 20.48
CA PRO A 31 -7.80 -10.24 20.29
C PRO A 31 -8.32 -10.32 18.85
N LYS A 32 -9.64 -10.33 18.66
CA LYS A 32 -10.24 -10.38 17.30
C LYS A 32 -9.69 -9.31 16.34
N ALA A 33 -9.44 -8.10 16.83
CA ALA A 33 -8.87 -7.01 16.04
C ALA A 33 -7.42 -7.30 15.57
N TYR A 34 -6.64 -8.10 16.30
CA TYR A 34 -5.33 -8.56 15.85
C TYR A 34 -5.42 -9.46 14.61
N ASP A 35 -6.43 -10.28 14.56
CA ASP A 35 -6.66 -11.24 13.45
C ASP A 35 -7.49 -10.63 12.29
N MET A 36 -7.90 -9.37 12.38
CA MET A 36 -8.71 -8.71 11.34
C MET A 36 -8.11 -8.82 9.95
N LEU A 37 -6.79 -8.71 9.86
CA LEU A 37 -6.03 -8.77 8.59
C LEU A 37 -5.29 -10.11 8.42
N ARG A 38 -5.58 -11.12 9.24
CA ARG A 38 -4.98 -12.44 9.13
C ARG A 38 -5.30 -13.10 7.79
N MET A 39 -4.31 -13.78 7.22
CA MET A 39 -4.52 -14.65 6.07
C MET A 39 -3.91 -16.02 6.33
N ASP A 40 -4.73 -17.04 6.12
CA ASP A 40 -4.35 -18.44 6.20
C ASP A 40 -3.52 -18.84 4.98
N GLY A 41 -2.41 -19.54 5.20
CA GLY A 41 -1.51 -19.95 4.14
C GLY A 41 -2.09 -20.97 3.17
N GLU A 42 -3.17 -21.68 3.52
CA GLU A 42 -3.86 -22.57 2.57
C GLU A 42 -4.53 -21.78 1.44
N ARG A 43 -4.85 -20.51 1.68
CA ARG A 43 -5.44 -19.60 0.71
C ARG A 43 -4.42 -18.82 -0.09
N ILE A 44 -3.25 -18.55 0.49
CA ILE A 44 -2.22 -17.71 -0.16
C ILE A 44 -1.66 -18.45 -1.38
N ILE A 45 -1.65 -17.78 -2.52
CA ILE A 45 -0.95 -18.27 -3.71
C ILE A 45 0.54 -18.06 -3.47
N THR A 46 1.26 -19.15 -3.30
CA THR A 46 2.70 -19.12 -3.12
C THR A 46 3.33 -20.31 -3.79
N GLU A 47 4.28 -20.06 -4.65
CA GLU A 47 5.16 -21.12 -5.14
C GLU A 47 6.60 -20.89 -4.70
N GLU A 48 7.09 -19.66 -4.74
CA GLU A 48 8.48 -19.32 -4.38
C GLU A 48 8.62 -17.94 -3.75
N GLU A 49 7.58 -17.11 -3.83
CA GLU A 49 7.64 -15.70 -3.46
C GLU A 49 7.42 -15.47 -1.96
N HIS A 50 7.88 -14.33 -1.51
CA HIS A 50 7.86 -13.95 -0.10
C HIS A 50 6.86 -12.85 0.14
N PHE A 51 5.81 -13.11 0.89
CA PHE A 51 4.97 -12.06 1.45
C PHE A 51 5.63 -11.50 2.71
N GLY A 52 6.02 -10.24 2.66
CA GLY A 52 6.72 -9.59 3.75
C GLY A 52 5.79 -9.08 4.85
N ILE A 53 6.42 -8.57 5.89
CA ILE A 53 5.78 -7.92 7.04
C ILE A 53 6.40 -6.55 7.28
N ILE A 54 5.66 -5.64 7.92
CA ILE A 54 6.07 -4.26 8.19
C ILE A 54 5.57 -3.76 9.55
N ASN A 55 6.40 -2.97 10.22
CA ASN A 55 5.99 -2.29 11.47
C ASN A 55 6.01 -0.74 11.38
N GLY A 56 6.35 -0.18 10.23
CA GLY A 56 6.49 1.26 10.00
C GLY A 56 7.91 1.81 10.22
N LEU A 57 8.86 1.00 10.66
CA LEU A 57 10.29 1.32 10.78
C LEU A 57 11.17 0.28 10.10
N LEU A 58 10.66 -0.93 9.94
CA LEU A 58 11.36 -2.08 9.42
C LEU A 58 10.41 -2.92 8.58
N THR A 59 10.90 -3.46 7.47
CA THR A 59 10.25 -4.50 6.68
C THR A 59 11.11 -5.75 6.64
N ALA A 60 10.47 -6.91 6.47
CA ALA A 60 11.15 -8.17 6.27
C ALA A 60 10.39 -9.03 5.25
N GLY A 61 11.11 -9.60 4.30
CA GLY A 61 10.61 -10.65 3.44
C GLY A 61 10.57 -11.99 4.19
N ILE A 62 9.48 -12.74 4.07
CA ILE A 62 9.30 -14.01 4.77
C ILE A 62 9.18 -15.13 3.75
N ASN A 63 10.11 -16.08 3.79
CA ASN A 63 10.02 -17.27 2.96
C ASN A 63 8.83 -18.13 3.40
N TYR A 64 7.97 -18.46 2.45
CA TYR A 64 6.82 -19.33 2.69
C TYR A 64 7.24 -20.77 2.98
N ARG A 65 8.22 -21.31 2.22
CA ARG A 65 8.60 -22.74 2.26
C ARG A 65 9.41 -23.13 3.47
N ASP A 66 10.26 -22.23 3.96
CA ASP A 66 11.27 -22.57 4.97
C ASP A 66 10.90 -21.98 6.33
N VAL A 67 10.59 -22.86 7.28
CA VAL A 67 10.29 -22.47 8.66
C VAL A 67 11.46 -21.69 9.26
N GLY A 68 11.21 -20.52 9.86
CA GLY A 68 12.23 -19.73 10.55
C GLY A 68 13.12 -18.86 9.64
N THR A 69 12.99 -18.96 8.32
CA THR A 69 13.76 -18.11 7.40
C THR A 69 13.10 -16.76 7.19
N LEU A 70 13.88 -15.70 7.21
CA LEU A 70 13.48 -14.37 6.78
C LEU A 70 14.58 -13.76 5.90
N SER A 71 14.20 -12.84 5.01
CA SER A 71 15.08 -12.26 4.01
C SER A 71 14.75 -10.79 3.74
N GLY A 72 15.66 -10.08 3.09
CA GLY A 72 15.41 -8.72 2.63
C GLY A 72 14.97 -7.77 3.74
N LEU A 73 15.67 -7.80 4.87
CA LEU A 73 15.45 -6.86 5.96
C LEU A 73 15.77 -5.45 5.50
N TYR A 74 14.84 -4.52 5.73
CA TYR A 74 14.98 -3.13 5.34
C TYR A 74 14.50 -2.18 6.44
N ALA A 75 15.42 -1.37 6.99
CA ALA A 75 15.16 -0.37 8.03
C ALA A 75 15.78 0.97 7.65
N PRO A 76 15.10 1.82 6.86
CA PRO A 76 15.65 3.07 6.38
C PRO A 76 16.00 4.00 7.57
N PRO A 77 17.09 4.82 7.46
CA PRO A 77 18.04 4.91 6.37
C PRO A 77 19.23 3.92 6.48
N TYR A 78 19.18 2.95 7.40
CA TYR A 78 20.33 2.10 7.78
C TYR A 78 20.38 0.76 7.02
N ALA A 79 19.49 0.54 6.11
CA ALA A 79 19.20 -0.80 5.65
C ALA A 79 19.92 -1.26 4.41
N SER A 80 20.09 -2.58 4.36
CA SER A 80 20.24 -3.37 3.16
C SER A 80 19.04 -4.29 2.97
N SER A 81 18.66 -4.56 1.74
CA SER A 81 17.65 -5.57 1.41
C SER A 81 18.18 -7.00 1.41
N ASP A 82 19.46 -7.20 1.68
CA ASP A 82 20.14 -8.48 1.47
C ASP A 82 20.39 -9.26 2.76
N PHE A 83 20.05 -8.72 3.93
CA PHE A 83 20.17 -9.47 5.17
C PHE A 83 19.16 -10.60 5.25
N ASN A 84 19.69 -11.79 5.56
CA ASN A 84 18.91 -13.02 5.68
C ASN A 84 19.21 -13.70 7.01
N LEU A 85 18.18 -14.37 7.53
CA LEU A 85 18.23 -15.23 8.70
C LEU A 85 17.71 -16.59 8.29
N GLU A 86 18.48 -17.68 8.53
CA GLU A 86 18.12 -19.01 8.10
C GLU A 86 18.25 -20.01 9.24
N LEU A 87 17.14 -20.65 9.62
CA LEU A 87 17.11 -21.72 10.61
C LEU A 87 17.23 -23.08 9.93
N ARG A 88 18.14 -23.93 10.43
CA ARG A 88 18.27 -25.32 10.03
C ARG A 88 18.23 -26.23 11.26
N LEU A 89 17.65 -27.40 11.10
CA LEU A 89 17.73 -28.50 12.05
C LEU A 89 18.38 -29.68 11.36
N PHE A 90 19.28 -30.36 12.04
CA PHE A 90 20.05 -31.50 11.47
C PHE A 90 20.78 -31.14 10.16
N GLY A 91 21.15 -29.86 9.99
CA GLY A 91 21.76 -29.34 8.77
C GLY A 91 20.79 -29.06 7.62
N GLU A 92 19.50 -29.33 7.78
CA GLU A 92 18.47 -29.22 6.75
C GLU A 92 17.49 -28.08 7.05
N LYS A 93 16.90 -27.48 6.02
CA LYS A 93 15.77 -26.56 6.15
C LYS A 93 14.51 -27.33 6.48
N VAL A 94 13.68 -26.77 7.34
CA VAL A 94 12.40 -27.36 7.70
C VAL A 94 11.31 -26.86 6.77
N THR A 95 10.68 -27.76 6.04
CA THR A 95 9.58 -27.40 5.14
C THR A 95 8.34 -27.00 5.90
N THR A 96 7.73 -25.89 5.51
CA THR A 96 6.49 -25.37 6.10
C THR A 96 5.31 -26.26 5.70
N LYS A 97 4.57 -26.74 6.72
CA LYS A 97 3.28 -27.45 6.56
C LYS A 97 2.10 -26.53 6.81
N LYS A 98 2.27 -25.48 7.62
CA LYS A 98 1.25 -24.50 7.95
C LYS A 98 1.85 -23.10 8.02
N TYR A 99 1.15 -22.13 7.46
CA TYR A 99 1.58 -20.75 7.35
C TYR A 99 0.41 -19.82 7.67
N ASP A 100 0.64 -18.84 8.56
CA ASP A 100 -0.29 -17.77 8.91
C ASP A 100 0.39 -16.42 8.79
N TRP A 101 -0.19 -15.51 8.04
CA TRP A 101 0.30 -14.16 7.83
C TRP A 101 -0.55 -13.10 8.56
N ARG A 102 0.12 -12.11 9.12
CA ARG A 102 -0.42 -10.82 9.61
C ARG A 102 0.54 -9.70 9.25
N PRO A 103 0.12 -8.43 9.25
CA PRO A 103 0.98 -7.30 8.86
C PRO A 103 2.34 -7.24 9.55
N ILE A 104 2.43 -7.64 10.82
CA ILE A 104 3.67 -7.61 11.63
C ILE A 104 4.18 -8.99 12.03
N GLU A 105 3.45 -10.07 11.72
CA GLU A 105 3.80 -11.41 12.20
C GLU A 105 3.53 -12.48 11.13
N VAL A 106 4.45 -13.42 11.03
CA VAL A 106 4.23 -14.67 10.30
C VAL A 106 4.50 -15.86 11.21
N ARG A 107 3.55 -16.80 11.27
CA ARG A 107 3.70 -18.08 11.96
C ARG A 107 3.83 -19.19 10.95
N ARG A 108 4.77 -20.10 11.21
CA ARG A 108 5.05 -21.27 10.36
C ARG A 108 5.23 -22.50 11.22
N GLU A 109 4.70 -23.61 10.75
CA GLU A 109 4.84 -24.91 11.41
C GLU A 109 5.37 -25.92 10.40
N GLY A 110 6.23 -26.81 10.85
CA GLY A 110 6.80 -27.89 10.08
C GLY A 110 7.26 -29.03 10.99
N GLU A 111 7.88 -30.04 10.39
CA GLU A 111 8.42 -31.19 11.12
C GLU A 111 9.62 -31.75 10.37
N LEU A 112 10.65 -32.16 11.11
CA LEU A 112 11.83 -32.81 10.57
C LEU A 112 12.32 -33.85 11.58
N HIS A 113 12.54 -35.10 11.13
CA HIS A 113 13.05 -36.22 11.94
C HIS A 113 12.30 -36.46 13.27
N GLY A 114 10.97 -36.22 13.27
CA GLY A 114 10.13 -36.38 14.47
C GLY A 114 10.22 -35.20 15.44
N ILE A 115 10.88 -34.13 15.06
CA ILE A 115 10.84 -32.84 15.77
C ILE A 115 9.83 -31.94 15.08
N ALA A 116 8.72 -31.64 15.76
CA ALA A 116 7.78 -30.62 15.33
C ALA A 116 8.37 -29.25 15.65
N VAL A 117 8.32 -28.35 14.66
CA VAL A 117 8.85 -26.99 14.74
C VAL A 117 7.73 -25.99 14.52
N SER A 118 7.60 -25.02 15.40
CA SER A 118 6.71 -23.89 15.23
C SER A 118 7.50 -22.60 15.41
N THR A 119 7.39 -21.68 14.46
CA THR A 119 8.03 -20.37 14.55
C THR A 119 7.02 -19.24 14.48
N SER A 120 7.30 -18.14 15.19
CA SER A 120 6.65 -16.84 15.02
C SER A 120 7.75 -15.83 14.77
N THR A 121 7.73 -15.22 13.57
CA THR A 121 8.56 -14.07 13.23
C THR A 121 7.70 -12.82 13.38
N LEU A 122 8.03 -11.97 14.34
CA LEU A 122 7.25 -10.78 14.67
C LEU A 122 8.17 -9.55 14.66
N LEU A 123 7.75 -8.50 13.93
CA LEU A 123 8.37 -7.18 13.99
C LEU A 123 7.81 -6.39 15.17
N THR A 124 8.68 -5.89 16.03
CA THR A 124 8.29 -5.14 17.24
C THR A 124 7.86 -3.72 16.88
N LEU A 125 6.64 -3.33 17.28
CA LEU A 125 6.11 -2.01 16.95
C LEU A 125 6.90 -0.88 17.62
N GLY A 126 7.18 0.18 16.83
CA GLY A 126 7.95 1.33 17.29
C GLY A 126 9.46 1.10 17.42
N MET A 127 9.98 0.00 16.89
CA MET A 127 11.40 -0.39 16.99
C MET A 127 11.92 -0.92 15.66
N ARG A 128 13.19 -0.68 15.34
CA ARG A 128 13.88 -1.26 14.18
C ARG A 128 14.40 -2.66 14.50
N GLY A 129 13.51 -3.57 14.86
CA GLY A 129 13.86 -4.92 15.23
C GLY A 129 12.66 -5.85 15.33
N GLY A 130 12.95 -7.12 15.59
CA GLY A 130 11.96 -8.15 15.74
C GLY A 130 12.45 -9.35 16.54
N ILE A 131 11.55 -10.28 16.77
CA ILE A 131 11.80 -11.53 17.49
C ILE A 131 11.37 -12.69 16.60
N LEU A 132 12.26 -13.66 16.42
CA LEU A 132 11.93 -14.98 15.91
C LEU A 132 11.84 -15.93 17.11
N ALA A 133 10.64 -16.33 17.49
CA ALA A 133 10.41 -17.37 18.48
C ALA A 133 10.43 -18.74 17.79
N VAL A 134 11.26 -19.65 18.26
CA VAL A 134 11.41 -21.03 17.76
C VAL A 134 10.97 -22.01 18.84
N THR A 135 9.88 -22.72 18.60
CA THR A 135 9.39 -23.76 19.49
C THR A 135 9.67 -25.12 18.87
N LEU A 136 10.44 -25.93 19.57
CA LEU A 136 10.73 -27.32 19.23
C LEU A 136 9.92 -28.27 20.13
N ARG A 137 9.38 -29.33 19.55
CA ARG A 137 8.71 -30.41 20.30
C ARG A 137 9.20 -31.76 19.78
N ASN A 138 9.75 -32.59 20.66
CA ASN A 138 10.06 -33.99 20.33
C ASN A 138 8.76 -34.79 20.28
N ALA A 139 8.31 -35.16 19.09
CA ALA A 139 7.11 -35.98 18.91
C ALA A 139 7.40 -37.48 18.94
N THR A 140 8.66 -37.91 19.16
CA THR A 140 9.06 -39.29 19.21
C THR A 140 9.01 -39.86 20.65
N ASP A 141 9.11 -41.16 20.78
CA ASP A 141 9.19 -41.87 22.04
C ASP A 141 10.62 -41.99 22.62
N LYS A 142 11.61 -41.38 21.93
CA LYS A 142 13.03 -41.42 22.32
C LYS A 142 13.58 -40.03 22.60
N LYS A 143 14.60 -40.00 23.47
CA LYS A 143 15.44 -38.83 23.64
C LYS A 143 16.11 -38.50 22.30
N GLN A 144 16.11 -37.21 21.90
CA GLN A 144 16.77 -36.73 20.70
C GLN A 144 17.76 -35.63 21.03
N ASP A 145 18.91 -35.69 20.39
CA ASP A 145 19.89 -34.61 20.34
C ASP A 145 19.64 -33.86 19.00
N VAL A 146 19.10 -32.65 19.09
CA VAL A 146 18.62 -31.87 17.95
C VAL A 146 19.68 -30.81 17.62
N PRO A 147 20.51 -31.02 16.57
CA PRO A 147 21.38 -29.95 16.07
C PRO A 147 20.56 -28.81 15.48
N VAL A 148 20.81 -27.59 15.98
CA VAL A 148 20.18 -26.35 15.51
C VAL A 148 21.27 -25.46 14.97
N GLN A 149 21.08 -24.98 13.76
CA GLN A 149 21.95 -24.01 13.11
C GLN A 149 21.17 -22.75 12.79
N LEU A 150 21.75 -21.58 13.07
CA LEU A 150 21.24 -20.29 12.65
C LEU A 150 22.27 -19.63 11.74
N GLY A 151 21.94 -19.51 10.47
CA GLY A 151 22.71 -18.79 9.48
C GLY A 151 22.29 -17.32 9.40
N ILE A 152 23.26 -16.44 9.28
CA ILE A 152 23.08 -15.01 9.05
C ILE A 152 23.96 -14.65 7.86
N SER A 153 23.39 -14.01 6.86
CA SER A 153 24.14 -13.54 5.68
C SER A 153 23.62 -12.19 5.23
N GLY A 154 24.46 -11.51 4.44
CA GLY A 154 24.07 -10.23 3.85
C GLY A 154 24.96 -9.07 4.26
N THR A 155 24.72 -7.92 3.65
CA THR A 155 25.59 -6.75 3.70
C THR A 155 24.76 -5.46 3.61
N PHE A 156 25.37 -4.33 4.03
CA PHE A 156 24.83 -2.99 3.83
C PHE A 156 25.16 -2.40 2.44
N ASP A 157 25.47 -3.18 1.42
CA ASP A 157 25.84 -2.68 0.10
C ASP A 157 24.68 -2.22 -0.76
N ASN A 158 23.50 -2.74 -0.49
CA ASN A 158 22.35 -2.49 -1.32
C ASN A 158 21.40 -1.51 -0.66
N VAL A 159 21.59 -0.26 -0.98
CA VAL A 159 20.52 0.71 -0.84
C VAL A 159 19.77 0.71 -2.16
N LYS A 160 18.74 -0.11 -2.28
CA LYS A 160 17.86 0.00 -3.40
C LYS A 160 17.18 1.35 -3.35
N TYR A 161 17.72 2.25 -4.17
CA TYR A 161 17.07 3.45 -4.64
C TYR A 161 16.77 4.56 -3.66
N TRP A 162 16.50 5.65 -4.26
CA TRP A 162 15.70 6.77 -3.79
C TRP A 162 16.43 7.62 -2.77
N GLY A 163 17.71 7.94 -3.10
CA GLY A 163 18.50 8.93 -2.40
C GLY A 163 19.17 8.48 -1.11
N PHE A 164 19.06 7.21 -0.73
CA PHE A 164 19.86 6.69 0.37
C PHE A 164 21.34 6.60 -0.04
N PRO A 165 22.29 7.09 0.77
CA PRO A 165 23.70 6.97 0.46
C PRO A 165 24.10 5.49 0.42
N ARG A 166 24.80 5.09 -0.63
CA ARG A 166 25.35 3.73 -0.72
C ARG A 166 26.50 3.60 0.28
N PRO A 167 26.46 2.60 1.17
CA PRO A 167 27.57 2.37 2.07
C PRO A 167 28.77 1.80 1.33
N ASP A 168 29.94 2.02 1.92
CA ASP A 168 31.20 1.47 1.44
C ASP A 168 31.32 0.01 1.91
N THR A 169 31.04 -0.93 1.03
CA THR A 169 31.04 -2.37 1.31
C THR A 169 32.41 -2.90 1.71
N THR A 170 33.49 -2.22 1.34
CA THR A 170 34.87 -2.61 1.75
C THR A 170 35.13 -2.45 3.25
N LYS A 171 34.23 -1.76 3.94
CA LYS A 171 34.25 -1.52 5.39
C LYS A 171 33.36 -2.44 6.20
N ASN A 172 32.73 -3.40 5.57
CA ASN A 172 31.90 -4.38 6.27
C ASN A 172 32.76 -5.22 7.22
N LYS A 173 32.25 -5.42 8.43
CA LYS A 173 32.92 -6.19 9.48
C LYS A 173 31.91 -7.05 10.22
N THR A 174 32.40 -8.20 10.70
CA THR A 174 31.63 -9.10 11.58
C THR A 174 32.30 -9.18 12.94
N ILE A 175 31.51 -9.04 13.99
CA ILE A 175 31.92 -9.29 15.38
C ILE A 175 31.08 -10.40 15.95
N ILE A 176 31.70 -11.31 16.67
CA ILE A 176 31.05 -12.40 17.39
C ILE A 176 31.31 -12.22 18.87
N VAL A 177 30.23 -12.13 19.63
CA VAL A 177 30.28 -12.07 21.09
C VAL A 177 29.79 -13.40 21.64
N VAL A 178 30.70 -14.38 21.72
CA VAL A 178 30.41 -15.76 22.07
C VAL A 178 29.60 -15.90 23.37
N GLY A 179 30.01 -15.17 24.43
CA GLY A 179 29.33 -15.21 25.73
C GLY A 179 27.90 -14.68 25.76
N GLN A 180 27.47 -13.97 24.69
CA GLN A 180 26.11 -13.42 24.57
C GLN A 180 25.33 -14.05 23.42
N GLY A 181 25.88 -15.04 22.73
CA GLY A 181 25.23 -15.62 21.55
C GLY A 181 24.91 -14.57 20.48
N ARG A 182 25.81 -13.60 20.28
CA ARG A 182 25.55 -12.42 19.43
C ARG A 182 26.47 -12.38 18.23
N ILE A 183 25.88 -12.00 17.08
CA ILE A 183 26.58 -11.64 15.87
C ILE A 183 26.22 -10.19 15.53
N ILE A 184 27.23 -9.42 15.09
CA ILE A 184 27.09 -8.04 14.65
C ILE A 184 27.75 -7.90 13.29
N HIS A 185 26.96 -7.68 12.25
CA HIS A 185 27.42 -7.22 10.94
C HIS A 185 27.30 -5.71 10.88
N TYR A 186 28.36 -4.99 10.56
CA TYR A 186 28.33 -3.51 10.55
C TYR A 186 29.29 -2.91 9.55
N ASN A 187 29.00 -1.69 9.17
CA ASN A 187 29.91 -0.78 8.46
C ASN A 187 29.64 0.68 8.90
N SER A 188 30.07 1.65 8.08
CA SER A 188 29.83 3.08 8.38
C SER A 188 28.36 3.52 8.30
N ALA A 189 27.49 2.73 7.65
CA ALA A 189 26.07 3.06 7.50
C ALA A 189 25.23 2.58 8.69
N GLY A 190 25.62 1.50 9.37
CA GLY A 190 24.86 0.95 10.49
C GLY A 190 25.33 -0.44 10.89
N ALA A 191 24.49 -1.11 11.68
CA ALA A 191 24.71 -2.47 12.14
C ALA A 191 23.44 -3.31 12.06
N PHE A 192 23.60 -4.57 11.68
CA PHE A 192 22.63 -5.64 11.86
C PHE A 192 23.11 -6.52 13.00
N VAL A 193 22.33 -6.58 14.07
CA VAL A 193 22.66 -7.32 15.30
C VAL A 193 21.66 -8.45 15.47
N VAL A 194 22.16 -9.65 15.67
CA VAL A 194 21.38 -10.84 16.01
C VAL A 194 21.90 -11.43 17.30
N SER A 195 21.01 -11.70 18.25
CA SER A 195 21.32 -12.38 19.50
C SER A 195 20.29 -13.48 19.77
N SER A 196 20.72 -14.52 20.49
CA SER A 196 19.86 -15.66 20.80
C SER A 196 20.01 -16.10 22.26
N ASP A 197 18.93 -16.66 22.82
CA ASP A 197 18.94 -17.31 24.12
C ASP A 197 19.29 -18.82 24.07
N PHE A 198 19.67 -19.34 22.91
CA PHE A 198 20.21 -20.69 22.82
C PHE A 198 21.52 -20.81 23.62
N ASN A 199 21.65 -21.88 24.37
CA ASN A 199 22.87 -22.18 25.15
C ASN A 199 23.91 -22.91 24.29
N ASN A 200 25.19 -22.81 24.72
CA ASN A 200 26.31 -23.56 24.14
C ASN A 200 26.46 -23.36 22.62
N LEU A 201 26.28 -22.12 22.17
CA LEU A 201 26.47 -21.78 20.77
C LEU A 201 27.94 -21.91 20.38
N VAL A 202 28.19 -22.68 19.35
CA VAL A 202 29.53 -22.86 18.74
C VAL A 202 29.51 -22.18 17.40
N TRP A 203 30.57 -21.46 17.16
CA TRP A 203 30.82 -20.79 15.90
C TRP A 203 31.60 -21.72 14.97
N GLU A 204 31.08 -22.00 13.78
CA GLU A 204 31.71 -22.93 12.84
C GLU A 204 32.32 -22.20 11.63
N GLU A 205 31.68 -21.16 11.13
CA GLU A 205 32.16 -20.43 9.97
C GLU A 205 31.86 -18.95 10.07
N ALA A 206 32.78 -18.10 9.64
CA ALA A 206 32.62 -16.66 9.55
C ALA A 206 33.28 -16.11 8.29
N SER A 207 32.60 -15.20 7.63
CA SER A 207 33.15 -14.34 6.60
C SER A 207 32.64 -12.92 6.80
N GLU A 208 33.09 -11.99 5.97
CA GLU A 208 32.58 -10.61 6.01
C GLU A 208 31.06 -10.53 5.78
N TRP A 209 30.48 -11.56 5.13
CA TRP A 209 29.13 -11.55 4.61
C TRP A 209 28.24 -12.65 5.17
N SER A 210 28.83 -13.63 5.85
CA SER A 210 28.07 -14.80 6.29
C SER A 210 28.63 -15.33 7.60
N SER A 211 27.74 -15.73 8.45
CA SER A 211 28.02 -16.23 9.77
C SER A 211 26.99 -17.27 10.18
N HIS A 212 27.40 -18.29 10.92
CA HIS A 212 26.41 -19.19 11.51
C HIS A 212 26.81 -19.72 12.88
N TRP A 213 25.82 -20.06 13.66
CA TRP A 213 25.94 -20.75 14.91
C TRP A 213 25.41 -22.16 14.79
N VAL A 214 26.02 -23.06 15.52
CA VAL A 214 25.43 -24.36 15.81
C VAL A 214 25.31 -24.59 17.32
N THR A 215 24.28 -25.31 17.69
CA THR A 215 24.11 -25.84 19.05
C THR A 215 23.36 -27.15 18.99
N THR A 216 23.36 -27.92 20.09
CA THR A 216 22.56 -29.14 20.21
C THR A 216 21.56 -28.98 21.35
N VAL A 217 20.29 -29.08 21.03
CA VAL A 217 19.19 -29.05 22.00
C VAL A 217 18.82 -30.48 22.33
N VAL A 218 19.07 -30.88 23.57
CA VAL A 218 18.72 -32.23 24.05
C VAL A 218 17.25 -32.25 24.48
N MET A 219 16.43 -33.07 23.85
CA MET A 219 14.99 -33.14 24.09
C MET A 219 14.52 -34.53 24.50
N ARG A 220 13.79 -34.62 25.62
CA ARG A 220 13.12 -35.84 26.06
C ARG A 220 11.86 -36.11 25.22
N PRO A 221 11.32 -37.34 25.21
CA PRO A 221 10.03 -37.64 24.60
C PRO A 221 8.93 -36.68 25.06
N GLY A 222 8.18 -36.10 24.11
CA GLY A 222 7.11 -35.16 24.40
C GLY A 222 7.53 -33.78 24.86
N GLU A 223 8.82 -33.56 25.14
CA GLU A 223 9.33 -32.26 25.63
C GLU A 223 9.13 -31.17 24.59
N ARG A 224 8.77 -29.97 25.08
CA ARG A 224 8.61 -28.73 24.29
C ARG A 224 9.53 -27.68 24.88
N ARG A 225 10.28 -27.00 24.01
CA ARG A 225 11.11 -25.82 24.35
C ARG A 225 10.90 -24.70 23.38
N THR A 226 10.89 -23.48 23.90
CA THR A 226 10.86 -22.26 23.06
C THR A 226 12.15 -21.49 23.28
N HIS A 227 12.78 -21.10 22.19
CA HIS A 227 13.94 -20.23 22.15
C HIS A 227 13.62 -18.95 21.38
N TYR A 228 14.30 -17.88 21.72
CA TYR A 228 14.09 -16.58 21.12
C TYR A 228 15.37 -16.07 20.46
N ILE A 229 15.19 -15.51 19.27
CA ILE A 229 16.23 -14.88 18.49
C ILE A 229 15.76 -13.44 18.24
N ALA A 230 16.47 -12.46 18.77
CA ALA A 230 16.23 -11.05 18.48
C ALA A 230 17.12 -10.62 17.31
N PHE A 231 16.58 -9.78 16.44
CA PHE A 231 17.31 -9.15 15.35
C PHE A 231 16.96 -7.65 15.30
N THR A 232 17.98 -6.80 15.07
CA THR A 232 17.84 -5.35 15.09
C THR A 232 18.72 -4.70 14.03
N LEU A 233 18.28 -3.55 13.51
CA LEU A 233 19.02 -2.73 12.56
C LEU A 233 19.06 -1.27 13.05
N GLY A 234 20.18 -0.59 12.78
CA GLY A 234 20.33 0.82 13.11
C GLY A 234 21.78 1.23 13.40
N PRO A 235 22.01 2.39 14.03
CA PRO A 235 23.31 2.72 14.61
C PRO A 235 23.75 1.60 15.56
N ARG A 236 25.03 1.24 15.52
CA ARG A 236 25.54 0.03 16.18
C ARG A 236 25.15 -0.05 17.66
N GLU A 237 25.45 0.97 18.45
CA GLU A 237 25.18 0.97 19.90
C GLU A 237 23.68 0.86 20.20
N GLU A 238 22.85 1.53 19.40
CA GLU A 238 21.39 1.47 19.54
C GLU A 238 20.87 0.09 19.18
N ALA A 239 21.36 -0.51 18.09
CA ALA A 239 20.96 -1.84 17.64
C ALA A 239 21.36 -2.92 18.66
N GLU A 240 22.57 -2.85 19.23
CA GLU A 240 23.02 -3.74 20.31
C GLU A 240 22.14 -3.61 21.56
N SER A 241 21.92 -2.37 22.03
CA SER A 241 21.08 -2.08 23.20
C SER A 241 19.62 -2.53 22.98
N LEU A 242 19.07 -2.34 21.77
CA LEU A 242 17.74 -2.78 21.44
C LEU A 242 17.67 -4.31 21.46
N CYS A 243 18.64 -5.01 20.91
CA CYS A 243 18.70 -6.46 20.91
C CYS A 243 18.67 -7.03 22.34
N ASP A 244 19.42 -6.43 23.27
CA ASP A 244 19.40 -6.80 24.68
C ASP A 244 18.02 -6.61 25.33
N ARG A 245 17.36 -5.49 25.03
CA ARG A 245 16.00 -5.22 25.54
C ARG A 245 14.99 -6.24 25.02
N LEU A 246 15.10 -6.64 23.77
CA LEU A 246 14.18 -7.62 23.15
C LEU A 246 14.33 -9.02 23.81
N LEU A 247 15.55 -9.41 24.17
CA LEU A 247 15.81 -10.72 24.79
C LEU A 247 15.64 -10.74 26.31
N LYS A 248 15.55 -9.57 26.97
CA LYS A 248 15.36 -9.52 28.44
C LYS A 248 14.04 -10.13 28.85
N ASP A 249 12.96 -9.84 28.14
CA ASP A 249 11.64 -10.44 28.31
C ASP A 249 10.93 -10.53 26.96
N PRO A 250 11.30 -11.52 26.11
CA PRO A 250 10.77 -11.62 24.76
C PRO A 250 9.26 -11.86 24.73
N SER A 251 8.72 -12.55 25.75
CA SER A 251 7.29 -12.85 25.81
C SER A 251 6.47 -11.57 26.04
N ASP A 252 6.90 -10.68 26.94
CA ASP A 252 6.27 -9.38 27.19
C ASP A 252 6.37 -8.48 25.94
N VAL A 253 7.54 -8.44 25.28
CA VAL A 253 7.73 -7.68 24.04
C VAL A 253 6.79 -8.15 22.93
N ILE A 254 6.63 -9.45 22.75
CA ILE A 254 5.69 -10.04 21.79
C ILE A 254 4.27 -9.62 22.13
N GLN A 255 3.85 -9.78 23.39
CA GLN A 255 2.51 -9.42 23.85
C GLN A 255 2.19 -7.94 23.62
N ARG A 256 3.09 -7.05 24.00
CA ARG A 256 2.92 -5.60 23.78
C ARG A 256 2.83 -5.24 22.30
N SER A 257 3.58 -5.92 21.43
CA SER A 257 3.53 -5.68 19.99
C SER A 257 2.19 -6.14 19.40
N ILE A 258 1.65 -7.27 19.86
CA ILE A 258 0.31 -7.76 19.51
C ILE A 258 -0.76 -6.74 19.94
N GLU A 259 -0.71 -6.25 21.18
CA GLU A 259 -1.63 -5.23 21.68
C GLU A 259 -1.55 -3.92 20.90
N ALA A 260 -0.34 -3.48 20.58
CA ALA A 260 -0.16 -2.26 19.78
C ALA A 260 -0.65 -2.43 18.35
N SER A 261 -0.48 -3.61 17.74
CA SER A 261 -1.05 -3.93 16.42
C SER A 261 -2.58 -4.01 16.47
N THR A 262 -3.13 -4.56 17.55
CA THR A 262 -4.58 -4.56 17.80
C THR A 262 -5.13 -3.14 17.78
N ARG A 263 -4.51 -2.23 18.56
CA ARG A 263 -4.90 -0.81 18.58
C ARG A 263 -4.78 -0.13 17.21
N LYS A 264 -3.76 -0.46 16.41
CA LYS A 264 -3.65 0.08 15.04
C LYS A 264 -4.80 -0.38 14.14
N ASN A 265 -5.23 -1.62 14.26
CA ASN A 265 -6.35 -2.15 13.49
C ASN A 265 -7.69 -1.54 13.95
N GLU A 266 -7.85 -1.31 15.25
CA GLU A 266 -9.00 -0.60 15.82
C GLU A 266 -9.03 0.87 15.36
N ASP A 267 -7.88 1.55 15.33
CA ASP A 267 -7.76 2.93 14.83
C ASP A 267 -8.11 3.03 13.32
N LEU A 268 -7.70 2.06 12.51
CA LEU A 268 -8.10 1.97 11.11
C LEU A 268 -9.63 1.88 10.98
N SER A 269 -10.26 1.01 11.75
CA SER A 269 -11.72 0.83 11.76
C SER A 269 -12.45 2.03 12.35
N ALA A 270 -11.81 2.83 13.22
CA ALA A 270 -12.41 4.03 13.79
C ALA A 270 -12.34 5.24 12.84
N LYS A 271 -11.33 5.31 11.98
CA LYS A 271 -11.12 6.42 11.04
C LYS A 271 -11.81 6.24 9.71
N LEU A 272 -11.93 5.01 9.27
CA LEU A 272 -12.53 4.68 7.98
C LEU A 272 -13.86 3.94 8.18
N PRO A 273 -14.83 4.16 7.28
CA PRO A 273 -16.12 3.51 7.42
C PRO A 273 -15.99 1.98 7.38
N VAL A 274 -16.86 1.29 8.11
CA VAL A 274 -16.97 -0.18 8.08
C VAL A 274 -17.98 -0.57 7.01
N PHE A 275 -17.54 -1.39 6.07
CA PHE A 275 -18.39 -1.86 4.97
C PHE A 275 -18.74 -3.34 5.14
N GLU A 276 -20.01 -3.64 5.00
CA GLU A 276 -20.58 -4.99 5.01
C GLU A 276 -21.44 -5.20 3.76
N ALA A 277 -21.31 -6.34 3.14
CA ALA A 277 -22.02 -6.71 1.92
C ALA A 277 -22.57 -8.14 2.02
N SER A 278 -23.65 -8.43 1.30
CA SER A 278 -24.23 -9.79 1.26
C SER A 278 -23.31 -10.82 0.61
N ASP A 279 -22.43 -10.40 -0.32
CA ASP A 279 -21.27 -11.20 -0.74
C ASP A 279 -20.07 -10.84 0.13
N SER A 280 -19.67 -11.76 1.00
CA SER A 280 -18.56 -11.57 1.92
C SER A 280 -17.21 -11.29 1.22
N ARG A 281 -17.04 -11.70 -0.04
CA ARG A 281 -15.84 -11.42 -0.82
C ARG A 281 -15.68 -9.93 -1.09
N LEU A 282 -16.79 -9.20 -1.30
CA LEU A 282 -16.77 -7.76 -1.49
C LEU A 282 -16.37 -7.03 -0.19
N SER A 283 -16.85 -7.50 0.97
CA SER A 283 -16.43 -6.97 2.27
C SER A 283 -14.93 -7.25 2.53
N ALA A 284 -14.47 -8.45 2.21
CA ALA A 284 -13.06 -8.82 2.31
C ALA A 284 -12.17 -7.97 1.38
N TYR A 285 -12.61 -7.74 0.14
CA TYR A 285 -11.93 -6.89 -0.83
C TYR A 285 -11.78 -5.46 -0.32
N TYR A 286 -12.86 -4.88 0.21
CA TYR A 286 -12.83 -3.56 0.83
C TYR A 286 -11.82 -3.48 1.98
N THR A 287 -11.92 -4.39 2.95
CA THR A 287 -11.03 -4.39 4.14
C THR A 287 -9.58 -4.60 3.76
N ARG A 288 -9.30 -5.53 2.81
CA ARG A 288 -7.97 -5.83 2.34
C ARG A 288 -7.38 -4.67 1.53
N SER A 289 -8.20 -4.00 0.72
CA SER A 289 -7.81 -2.80 -0.01
C SER A 289 -7.44 -1.66 0.93
N LEU A 290 -8.20 -1.40 2.00
CA LEU A 290 -7.89 -0.38 3.01
C LEU A 290 -6.54 -0.62 3.72
N GLN A 291 -6.16 -1.88 3.97
CA GLN A 291 -4.91 -2.17 4.68
C GLN A 291 -3.67 -1.64 3.96
N HIS A 292 -3.73 -1.43 2.63
CA HIS A 292 -2.61 -0.90 1.85
C HIS A 292 -2.18 0.50 2.33
N LEU A 293 -3.12 1.32 2.81
CA LEU A 293 -2.79 2.59 3.46
C LEU A 293 -1.95 2.38 4.72
N MET A 294 -2.32 1.41 5.56
CA MET A 294 -1.61 1.10 6.80
C MET A 294 -0.24 0.47 6.53
N LEU A 295 -0.14 -0.43 5.53
CA LEU A 295 1.10 -1.10 5.16
C LEU A 295 2.10 -0.18 4.47
N ASN A 296 1.66 0.95 3.93
CA ASN A 296 2.51 1.96 3.31
C ASN A 296 2.83 3.15 4.25
N LYS A 297 2.36 3.12 5.49
CA LYS A 297 2.60 4.16 6.50
C LYS A 297 3.92 3.91 7.24
N TRP A 298 4.87 4.81 7.04
CA TRP A 298 6.17 4.83 7.73
C TRP A 298 6.19 5.90 8.82
N THR A 299 6.87 5.59 9.92
CA THR A 299 7.06 6.50 11.05
C THR A 299 8.55 6.69 11.36
N VAL A 300 9.36 6.70 10.32
CA VAL A 300 10.82 6.86 10.39
C VAL A 300 11.15 8.30 10.75
N PRO A 301 11.86 8.54 11.87
CA PRO A 301 12.15 9.90 12.34
C PRO A 301 13.03 10.72 11.40
N GLU A 302 13.86 10.04 10.59
CA GLU A 302 14.78 10.66 9.65
C GLU A 302 14.10 11.08 8.33
N PHE A 303 12.83 10.75 8.12
CA PHE A 303 12.10 11.15 6.92
C PHE A 303 11.63 12.60 7.02
N VAL A 304 11.58 13.29 5.87
CA VAL A 304 11.10 14.68 5.77
C VAL A 304 9.64 14.85 6.18
N LEU A 305 8.86 13.77 6.11
CA LEU A 305 7.47 13.69 6.59
C LEU A 305 7.32 12.56 7.61
N ASN A 306 6.61 12.82 8.70
CA ASN A 306 6.28 11.82 9.70
C ASN A 306 4.84 12.02 10.21
N PRO A 307 3.87 11.15 9.86
CA PRO A 307 4.05 9.94 9.05
C PRO A 307 4.33 10.23 7.57
N TYR A 308 5.05 9.32 6.95
CA TYR A 308 5.30 9.29 5.52
C TYR A 308 4.55 8.11 4.89
N TYR A 309 3.93 8.32 3.74
CA TYR A 309 3.29 7.27 2.96
C TYR A 309 4.13 6.99 1.72
N SER A 310 4.76 5.81 1.67
CA SER A 310 5.37 5.33 0.44
C SER A 310 4.29 4.82 -0.51
N THR A 311 4.58 4.75 -1.78
CA THR A 311 3.65 4.16 -2.76
C THR A 311 3.92 2.69 -3.03
N GLY A 312 5.10 2.19 -2.58
CA GLY A 312 5.40 0.76 -2.54
C GLY A 312 6.22 0.45 -1.30
N SER A 313 5.72 -0.42 -0.44
CA SER A 313 6.41 -0.87 0.78
C SER A 313 6.53 -2.38 0.83
N ILE A 314 7.17 -2.89 1.89
CA ILE A 314 7.50 -4.30 2.06
C ILE A 314 8.37 -4.79 0.91
N LYS A 315 9.17 -5.77 1.12
CA LYS A 315 10.12 -6.45 0.24
C LYS A 315 10.65 -5.60 -0.95
N GLY A 316 11.93 -5.35 -0.94
CA GLY A 316 12.63 -4.60 -1.99
C GLY A 316 12.85 -3.13 -1.69
N GLY A 317 12.28 -2.61 -0.61
CA GLY A 317 12.65 -1.32 -0.05
C GLY A 317 12.33 -0.10 -0.89
N CYS A 318 11.39 -0.18 -1.82
CA CYS A 318 10.92 1.02 -2.50
C CYS A 318 10.12 1.86 -1.50
N VAL A 319 10.68 2.98 -1.10
CA VAL A 319 10.07 3.93 -0.17
C VAL A 319 9.80 5.28 -0.81
N GLY A 320 9.97 5.41 -2.12
CA GLY A 320 9.59 6.59 -2.87
C GLY A 320 8.08 6.87 -2.77
N CYS A 321 7.70 8.14 -2.84
CA CYS A 321 6.30 8.53 -2.95
C CYS A 321 6.06 9.08 -4.37
N TYR A 322 5.52 8.23 -5.23
CA TYR A 322 5.14 8.60 -6.59
C TYR A 322 3.81 9.35 -6.56
N LEU A 323 3.73 10.47 -7.26
CA LEU A 323 2.49 11.23 -7.31
C LEU A 323 1.36 10.46 -8.00
N TRP A 324 1.68 9.67 -9.04
CA TRP A 324 0.70 8.85 -9.76
C TRP A 324 -0.04 7.90 -8.81
N ASP A 325 0.72 7.06 -8.11
CA ASP A 325 0.16 6.04 -7.20
C ASP A 325 -0.56 6.69 -6.02
N TYR A 326 0.05 7.73 -5.42
CA TYR A 326 -0.56 8.48 -4.32
C TYR A 326 -1.91 9.09 -4.72
N ALA A 327 -1.99 9.62 -5.92
CA ALA A 327 -3.19 10.25 -6.47
C ALA A 327 -4.23 9.25 -7.01
N SER A 328 -4.00 7.96 -6.91
CA SER A 328 -5.02 6.94 -7.18
C SER A 328 -6.07 6.83 -6.06
N VAL A 329 -5.78 7.41 -4.90
CA VAL A 329 -6.67 7.42 -3.73
C VAL A 329 -6.92 8.84 -3.17
N PRO A 330 -7.22 9.83 -4.04
CA PRO A 330 -7.27 11.23 -3.65
C PRO A 330 -8.45 11.57 -2.74
N GLU A 331 -9.52 10.75 -2.75
CA GLU A 331 -10.69 10.90 -1.89
C GLU A 331 -10.54 10.14 -0.58
N LEU A 332 -9.83 9.01 -0.58
CA LEU A 332 -9.69 8.14 0.58
C LEU A 332 -8.63 8.67 1.57
N MET A 333 -7.51 9.21 1.07
CA MET A 333 -6.44 9.73 1.95
C MET A 333 -6.90 10.84 2.90
N PRO A 334 -7.67 11.86 2.46
CA PRO A 334 -8.20 12.86 3.38
C PRO A 334 -9.15 12.33 4.46
N LEU A 335 -9.81 11.19 4.22
CA LEU A 335 -10.63 10.53 5.24
C LEU A 335 -9.77 9.78 6.27
N TYR A 336 -8.71 9.14 5.81
CA TYR A 336 -7.85 8.31 6.66
C TYR A 336 -6.87 9.13 7.50
N ASP A 337 -6.12 10.04 6.85
CA ASP A 337 -5.09 10.85 7.49
C ASP A 337 -5.02 12.23 6.82
N PRO A 338 -5.98 13.15 7.14
CA PRO A 338 -6.05 14.46 6.51
C PRO A 338 -4.79 15.30 6.73
N THR A 339 -4.14 15.14 7.88
CA THR A 339 -2.88 15.85 8.18
C THR A 339 -1.76 15.39 7.27
N ALA A 340 -1.59 14.08 7.13
CA ALA A 340 -0.59 13.54 6.21
C ALA A 340 -0.92 13.87 4.76
N ALA A 341 -2.20 13.80 4.35
CA ALA A 341 -2.62 14.16 3.00
C ALA A 341 -2.18 15.60 2.65
N ARG A 342 -2.42 16.54 3.56
CA ARG A 342 -2.02 17.94 3.39
C ARG A 342 -0.50 18.11 3.26
N GLU A 343 0.27 17.48 4.13
CA GLU A 343 1.73 17.62 4.10
C GLU A 343 2.36 16.93 2.88
N HIS A 344 1.81 15.79 2.40
CA HIS A 344 2.24 15.16 1.13
C HIS A 344 1.94 16.04 -0.07
N ILE A 345 0.74 16.64 -0.15
CA ILE A 345 0.40 17.61 -1.20
C ILE A 345 1.41 18.76 -1.21
N LYS A 346 1.72 19.36 -0.05
CA LYS A 346 2.72 20.43 0.04
C LYS A 346 4.10 19.95 -0.41
N GLN A 347 4.48 18.74 -0.09
CA GLN A 347 5.77 18.17 -0.50
C GLN A 347 5.83 17.96 -2.02
N PHE A 348 4.76 17.48 -2.66
CA PHE A 348 4.67 17.43 -4.12
C PHE A 348 4.73 18.81 -4.78
N LEU A 349 4.15 19.85 -4.15
CA LEU A 349 4.27 21.23 -4.65
C LEU A 349 5.68 21.82 -4.45
N ARG A 350 6.48 21.28 -3.53
CA ARG A 350 7.89 21.70 -3.35
C ARG A 350 8.81 21.15 -4.40
N VAL A 351 8.52 19.96 -4.93
CA VAL A 351 9.26 19.40 -6.05
C VAL A 351 8.69 19.90 -7.36
N ASP A 352 9.52 19.93 -8.41
CA ASP A 352 9.05 20.26 -9.74
C ASP A 352 8.45 19.03 -10.41
N ILE A 353 7.15 18.81 -10.22
CA ILE A 353 6.42 17.64 -10.78
C ILE A 353 6.34 17.66 -12.31
N THR A 354 6.76 18.75 -12.96
CA THR A 354 6.94 18.79 -14.43
C THR A 354 8.25 18.16 -14.87
N LYS A 355 9.14 17.83 -13.91
CA LYS A 355 10.42 17.16 -14.15
C LYS A 355 10.53 15.82 -13.44
N HIS A 356 9.86 15.67 -12.30
CA HIS A 356 10.00 14.53 -11.41
C HIS A 356 8.66 13.86 -11.13
N PHE A 357 8.65 12.53 -10.97
CA PHE A 357 7.44 11.79 -10.66
C PHE A 357 7.28 11.49 -9.15
N LEU A 358 8.34 11.60 -8.36
CA LEU A 358 8.31 11.30 -6.93
C LEU A 358 9.17 12.29 -6.13
N PHE A 359 9.05 12.23 -4.82
CA PHE A 359 10.04 12.82 -3.92
C PHE A 359 10.69 11.76 -3.03
N ASN A 360 11.94 12.04 -2.67
CA ASN A 360 12.74 11.22 -1.79
C ASN A 360 12.33 11.42 -0.32
N PRO A 361 12.14 10.37 0.48
CA PRO A 361 11.75 10.52 1.87
C PRO A 361 12.81 11.13 2.79
N ILE A 362 14.11 11.06 2.43
CA ILE A 362 15.21 11.55 3.28
C ILE A 362 15.40 13.05 3.17
N ASP A 363 15.48 13.58 1.95
CA ASP A 363 15.80 14.99 1.68
C ASP A 363 14.67 15.77 1.03
N GLY A 364 13.58 15.09 0.64
CA GLY A 364 12.44 15.69 -0.01
C GLY A 364 12.68 16.15 -1.45
N GLN A 365 13.84 15.85 -2.03
CA GLN A 365 14.13 16.22 -3.41
C GLN A 365 13.31 15.40 -4.40
N GLY A 366 13.02 15.99 -5.56
CA GLY A 366 12.39 15.28 -6.67
C GLY A 366 13.36 14.29 -7.31
N ASP A 367 12.84 13.13 -7.73
CA ASP A 367 13.61 12.10 -8.41
C ASP A 367 12.81 11.49 -9.58
N GLY A 368 13.54 10.85 -10.50
CA GLY A 368 13.01 10.26 -11.72
C GLY A 368 12.48 11.27 -12.74
N PRO A 369 12.09 10.84 -13.94
CA PRO A 369 11.44 11.70 -14.94
C PRO A 369 10.00 12.05 -14.53
N THR A 370 9.39 13.03 -15.17
CA THR A 370 7.97 13.33 -14.93
C THR A 370 7.06 12.26 -15.54
N TYR A 371 5.88 12.06 -14.91
CA TYR A 371 4.72 11.46 -15.58
C TYR A 371 3.79 12.55 -16.04
N LEU A 372 3.33 12.47 -17.29
CA LEU A 372 2.54 13.53 -17.94
C LEU A 372 1.22 13.80 -17.21
N VAL A 373 0.65 12.79 -16.56
CA VAL A 373 -0.59 12.91 -15.78
C VAL A 373 -0.44 13.65 -14.44
N ASN A 374 0.78 13.90 -13.98
CA ASN A 374 1.03 14.45 -12.64
C ASN A 374 0.37 15.81 -12.41
N GLN A 375 0.22 16.62 -13.46
CA GLN A 375 -0.43 17.93 -13.37
C GLN A 375 -1.92 17.81 -13.01
N GLU A 376 -2.64 16.89 -13.65
CA GLU A 376 -4.03 16.60 -13.32
C GLU A 376 -4.15 15.94 -11.94
N LYS A 377 -3.23 15.03 -11.61
CA LYS A 377 -3.25 14.27 -10.36
C LYS A 377 -3.08 15.15 -9.13
N ILE A 378 -2.14 16.08 -9.12
CA ILE A 378 -1.97 17.00 -7.97
C ILE A 378 -3.19 17.89 -7.76
N ILE A 379 -3.84 18.35 -8.84
CA ILE A 379 -5.08 19.12 -8.76
C ILE A 379 -6.20 18.28 -8.14
N GLY A 380 -6.30 17.01 -8.54
CA GLY A 380 -7.23 16.07 -7.95
C GLY A 380 -7.03 15.89 -6.44
N CYS A 381 -5.79 15.69 -5.99
CA CYS A 381 -5.46 15.58 -4.56
C CYS A 381 -5.87 16.83 -3.76
N ILE A 382 -5.56 18.03 -4.28
CA ILE A 382 -5.92 19.30 -3.62
C ILE A 382 -7.46 19.47 -3.60
N TYR A 383 -8.12 19.19 -4.71
CA TYR A 383 -9.56 19.33 -4.83
C TYR A 383 -10.31 18.47 -3.82
N TYR A 384 -10.01 17.18 -3.77
CA TYR A 384 -10.69 16.26 -2.85
C TYR A 384 -10.28 16.48 -1.39
N TYR A 385 -9.04 16.89 -1.12
CA TYR A 385 -8.65 17.32 0.22
C TYR A 385 -9.54 18.45 0.73
N VAL A 386 -9.70 19.51 -0.06
CA VAL A 386 -10.54 20.66 0.32
C VAL A 386 -12.01 20.26 0.45
N LEU A 387 -12.53 19.42 -0.47
CA LEU A 387 -13.93 18.98 -0.42
C LEU A 387 -14.22 18.10 0.80
N HIS A 388 -13.32 17.22 1.19
CA HIS A 388 -13.57 16.27 2.27
C HIS A 388 -13.28 16.83 3.66
N THR A 389 -12.33 17.76 3.77
CA THR A 389 -11.98 18.38 5.05
C THR A 389 -12.72 19.69 5.32
N GLY A 390 -13.12 20.41 4.27
CA GLY A 390 -13.63 21.78 4.37
C GLY A 390 -12.55 22.83 4.57
N ASP A 391 -11.26 22.47 4.52
CA ASP A 391 -10.13 23.36 4.75
C ASP A 391 -9.87 24.25 3.51
N VAL A 392 -10.74 25.23 3.29
CA VAL A 392 -10.58 26.20 2.21
C VAL A 392 -9.35 27.10 2.41
N LYS A 393 -8.93 27.32 3.67
CA LYS A 393 -7.77 28.15 4.00
C LYS A 393 -6.46 27.56 3.47
N PHE A 394 -6.40 26.25 3.29
CA PHE A 394 -5.27 25.59 2.65
C PHE A 394 -4.92 26.18 1.29
N LEU A 395 -5.91 26.66 0.54
CA LEU A 395 -5.69 27.28 -0.78
C LEU A 395 -4.88 28.58 -0.72
N GLU A 396 -4.83 29.25 0.43
CA GLU A 396 -4.09 30.50 0.64
C GLU A 396 -2.66 30.24 1.12
N GLU A 397 -2.33 29.02 1.56
CA GLU A 397 -0.99 28.72 2.07
C GLU A 397 0.08 28.86 0.99
N SER A 398 1.22 29.43 1.40
CA SER A 398 2.36 29.59 0.51
C SER A 398 3.27 28.37 0.52
N VAL A 399 3.57 27.84 -0.66
CA VAL A 399 4.55 26.78 -0.92
C VAL A 399 5.46 27.26 -2.05
N ASN A 400 6.77 27.32 -1.82
CA ASN A 400 7.75 27.82 -2.82
C ASN A 400 7.34 29.15 -3.48
N GLY A 401 6.85 30.11 -2.66
CA GLY A 401 6.54 31.46 -3.11
C GLY A 401 5.24 31.64 -3.89
N LYS A 402 4.43 30.56 -4.04
CA LYS A 402 3.07 30.62 -4.59
C LYS A 402 2.09 30.07 -3.59
N SER A 403 0.86 30.60 -3.56
CA SER A 403 -0.22 29.95 -2.83
C SER A 403 -0.59 28.60 -3.46
N VAL A 404 -1.20 27.71 -2.68
CA VAL A 404 -1.70 26.43 -3.20
C VAL A 404 -2.65 26.64 -4.37
N LEU A 405 -3.52 27.67 -4.32
CA LEU A 405 -4.41 28.02 -5.42
C LEU A 405 -3.63 28.46 -6.67
N GLU A 406 -2.59 29.27 -6.51
CA GLU A 406 -1.73 29.68 -7.65
C GLU A 406 -1.03 28.48 -8.27
N TRP A 407 -0.61 27.48 -7.47
CA TRP A 407 -0.11 26.22 -7.98
C TRP A 407 -1.17 25.44 -8.76
N VAL A 408 -2.40 25.34 -8.25
CA VAL A 408 -3.52 24.68 -8.96
C VAL A 408 -3.76 25.33 -10.31
N ILE A 409 -3.82 26.68 -10.37
CA ILE A 409 -4.03 27.41 -11.62
C ILE A 409 -2.84 27.19 -12.57
N HIS A 410 -1.62 27.26 -12.05
CA HIS A 410 -0.41 27.04 -12.84
C HIS A 410 -0.39 25.65 -13.48
N GLN A 411 -0.71 24.59 -12.71
CA GLN A 411 -0.75 23.23 -13.23
C GLN A 411 -1.90 23.01 -14.23
N ALA A 412 -3.07 23.59 -13.97
CA ALA A 412 -4.21 23.48 -14.88
C ALA A 412 -3.96 24.12 -16.24
N THR A 413 -3.19 25.22 -16.26
CA THR A 413 -2.92 26.01 -17.49
C THR A 413 -1.55 25.73 -18.10
N HIS A 414 -0.78 24.80 -17.55
CA HIS A 414 0.54 24.46 -18.08
C HIS A 414 0.43 23.91 -19.51
N GLY A 415 1.21 24.49 -20.41
CA GLY A 415 1.17 24.17 -21.84
C GLY A 415 0.04 24.86 -22.61
N ASP A 416 -0.76 25.75 -21.98
CA ASP A 416 -1.79 26.51 -22.66
C ASP A 416 -1.19 27.64 -23.51
N ASP A 417 -1.81 27.83 -24.67
CA ASP A 417 -1.75 29.11 -25.39
C ASP A 417 -2.95 29.93 -24.94
N LEU A 418 -2.70 30.95 -24.11
CA LEU A 418 -3.75 31.80 -23.55
C LEU A 418 -4.44 32.70 -24.61
N SER A 419 -3.87 32.84 -25.80
CA SER A 419 -4.47 33.57 -26.92
C SER A 419 -5.57 32.76 -27.64
N ARG A 420 -5.66 31.46 -27.39
CA ARG A 420 -6.62 30.53 -28.01
C ARG A 420 -7.64 30.01 -26.98
N PRO A 421 -8.89 29.74 -27.41
CA PRO A 421 -9.93 29.22 -26.53
C PRO A 421 -9.55 27.85 -25.90
N ALA A 422 -8.89 26.98 -26.68
CA ALA A 422 -8.34 25.71 -26.25
C ALA A 422 -7.17 25.29 -27.14
N VAL A 423 -6.30 24.44 -26.59
CA VAL A 423 -5.24 23.77 -27.32
C VAL A 423 -5.16 22.31 -26.83
N LEU A 424 -4.85 21.40 -27.75
CA LEU A 424 -4.31 20.09 -27.39
C LEU A 424 -2.80 20.25 -27.22
N VAL A 425 -2.29 19.92 -26.05
CA VAL A 425 -0.86 20.01 -25.77
C VAL A 425 -0.13 18.85 -26.44
N ASP A 426 0.92 19.20 -27.19
CA ASP A 426 1.88 18.26 -27.72
C ASP A 426 2.99 18.05 -26.69
N TYR A 427 3.12 16.83 -26.17
CA TYR A 427 4.12 16.46 -25.16
C TYR A 427 5.43 15.97 -25.78
N GLY A 428 5.55 16.02 -27.12
CA GLY A 428 6.73 15.60 -27.87
C GLY A 428 7.00 14.10 -27.75
N GLU A 429 8.27 13.75 -27.90
CA GLU A 429 8.76 12.38 -27.78
C GLU A 429 8.77 11.85 -26.32
N ASN A 430 8.15 12.54 -25.38
CA ASN A 430 8.12 12.12 -24.00
C ASN A 430 7.31 10.84 -23.84
N VAL A 431 7.99 9.74 -23.56
CA VAL A 431 7.41 8.40 -23.33
C VAL A 431 7.16 8.10 -21.84
N SER A 432 7.28 9.10 -20.97
CA SER A 432 7.06 8.94 -19.53
C SER A 432 5.58 8.82 -19.20
N HIS A 433 4.94 7.81 -19.79
CA HIS A 433 3.60 7.37 -19.48
C HIS A 433 3.68 5.96 -18.93
N LEU A 434 3.37 5.78 -17.64
CA LEU A 434 3.72 4.58 -16.88
C LEU A 434 3.14 3.30 -17.50
N GLU A 435 1.83 3.28 -17.77
CA GLU A 435 1.11 2.09 -18.25
C GLU A 435 1.38 1.74 -19.71
N LEU A 436 2.12 2.58 -20.40
CA LEU A 436 2.41 2.43 -21.83
C LEU A 436 3.90 2.40 -22.14
N ARG A 437 4.76 2.28 -21.11
CA ARG A 437 6.22 2.30 -21.30
C ARG A 437 6.77 1.16 -22.15
N HIS A 438 6.04 0.06 -22.30
CA HIS A 438 6.36 -1.03 -23.21
C HIS A 438 5.74 -0.86 -24.60
N GLN A 439 5.02 0.25 -24.82
CA GLN A 439 4.32 0.52 -26.04
C GLN A 439 5.18 1.29 -27.03
N TYR A 440 5.06 0.92 -28.28
CA TYR A 440 5.57 1.73 -29.35
C TYR A 440 4.68 2.95 -29.54
N LYS A 441 5.26 4.12 -29.67
CA LYS A 441 4.59 5.32 -30.15
C LYS A 441 3.27 5.63 -29.41
N TYR A 442 3.34 5.97 -28.16
CA TYR A 442 2.27 6.70 -27.49
C TYR A 442 2.87 8.00 -26.96
N ASN A 443 2.93 9.00 -27.83
CA ASN A 443 3.64 10.25 -27.61
C ASN A 443 2.92 11.40 -28.34
N HIS A 444 3.46 12.60 -28.31
CA HIS A 444 2.92 13.81 -28.86
C HIS A 444 1.54 14.20 -28.26
N ILE A 445 0.45 14.15 -29.02
CA ILE A 445 -0.87 14.61 -28.54
C ILE A 445 -1.68 13.42 -27.99
N LEU A 446 -1.64 13.27 -26.69
CA LEU A 446 -2.24 12.13 -25.96
C LEU A 446 -3.67 12.40 -25.52
N PRO A 447 -4.63 11.48 -25.74
CA PRO A 447 -6.05 11.71 -25.45
C PRO A 447 -6.36 11.72 -23.95
N ASP A 448 -5.78 10.81 -23.17
CA ASP A 448 -5.99 10.71 -21.73
C ASP A 448 -5.45 11.93 -20.99
N VAL A 449 -4.21 12.38 -21.30
CA VAL A 449 -3.59 13.55 -20.66
C VAL A 449 -4.33 14.84 -21.05
N ASN A 450 -4.64 15.03 -22.34
CA ASN A 450 -5.42 16.18 -22.79
C ASN A 450 -6.86 16.15 -22.28
N GLY A 451 -7.48 14.95 -22.20
CA GLY A 451 -8.80 14.78 -21.58
C GLY A 451 -8.79 15.10 -20.08
N GLY A 452 -7.75 14.72 -19.35
CA GLY A 452 -7.54 15.06 -17.93
C GLY A 452 -7.45 16.57 -17.69
N ARG A 453 -6.99 17.36 -18.66
CA ARG A 453 -6.98 18.83 -18.56
C ARG A 453 -8.38 19.45 -18.49
N TYR A 454 -9.40 18.81 -19.08
CA TYR A 454 -10.79 19.21 -18.88
C TYR A 454 -11.16 19.19 -17.39
N ALA A 455 -10.91 18.08 -16.72
CA ALA A 455 -11.16 17.95 -15.28
C ALA A 455 -10.31 18.94 -14.46
N SER A 456 -9.07 19.21 -14.89
CA SER A 456 -8.18 20.18 -14.26
C SER A 456 -8.75 21.59 -14.27
N TYR A 457 -9.26 22.05 -15.42
CA TYR A 457 -9.89 23.37 -15.51
C TYR A 457 -11.15 23.46 -14.63
N VAL A 458 -12.01 22.45 -14.67
CA VAL A 458 -13.26 22.42 -13.87
C VAL A 458 -12.93 22.45 -12.38
N ARG A 459 -11.98 21.62 -11.92
CA ARG A 459 -11.57 21.57 -10.51
C ARG A 459 -10.89 22.87 -10.08
N ALA A 460 -9.99 23.42 -10.90
CA ALA A 460 -9.29 24.68 -10.61
C ALA A 460 -10.28 25.86 -10.52
N ALA A 461 -11.25 25.94 -11.44
CA ALA A 461 -12.30 26.94 -11.40
C ALA A 461 -13.15 26.86 -10.12
N ARG A 462 -13.53 25.66 -9.71
CA ARG A 462 -14.28 25.43 -8.48
C ARG A 462 -13.49 25.80 -7.23
N LEU A 463 -12.20 25.47 -7.17
CA LEU A 463 -11.32 25.85 -6.07
C LEU A 463 -11.10 27.37 -6.00
N ALA A 464 -10.94 28.01 -7.16
CA ALA A 464 -10.84 29.48 -7.22
C ALA A 464 -12.12 30.15 -6.70
N ALA A 465 -13.28 29.65 -7.10
CA ALA A 465 -14.56 30.16 -6.61
C ALA A 465 -14.73 29.97 -5.08
N LEU A 466 -14.32 28.81 -4.53
CA LEU A 466 -14.30 28.57 -3.08
C LEU A 466 -13.39 29.54 -2.33
N ALA A 467 -12.27 29.95 -2.95
CA ALA A 467 -11.35 30.95 -2.39
C ALA A 467 -11.79 32.40 -2.67
N GLY A 468 -13.00 32.62 -3.20
CA GLY A 468 -13.53 33.95 -3.51
C GLY A 468 -12.82 34.66 -4.68
N LYS A 469 -12.22 33.90 -5.61
CA LYS A 469 -11.56 34.43 -6.79
C LYS A 469 -12.43 34.22 -8.04
N GLU A 470 -12.32 35.15 -8.99
CA GLU A 470 -13.03 35.06 -10.27
C GLU A 470 -12.31 34.12 -11.25
N PRO A 471 -12.86 32.92 -11.57
CA PRO A 471 -12.19 31.93 -12.40
C PRO A 471 -12.48 32.06 -13.91
N THR A 472 -12.78 33.25 -14.43
CA THR A 472 -13.34 33.49 -15.77
C THR A 472 -12.56 32.80 -16.89
N HIS A 473 -11.21 32.87 -16.86
CA HIS A 473 -10.35 32.24 -17.87
C HIS A 473 -10.33 30.70 -17.78
N LEU A 474 -10.58 30.12 -16.61
CA LEU A 474 -10.66 28.67 -16.42
C LEU A 474 -12.02 28.10 -16.86
N VAL A 475 -13.11 28.83 -16.55
CA VAL A 475 -14.48 28.42 -16.90
C VAL A 475 -14.70 28.38 -18.40
N ALA A 476 -14.03 29.24 -19.16
CA ALA A 476 -14.18 29.34 -20.60
C ALA A 476 -13.49 28.22 -21.41
N ARG A 477 -12.63 27.38 -20.79
CA ARG A 477 -11.78 26.42 -21.49
C ARG A 477 -12.35 25.00 -21.68
N PRO A 478 -13.13 24.45 -20.75
CA PRO A 478 -13.55 23.05 -20.85
C PRO A 478 -14.28 22.70 -22.14
N GLU A 479 -15.35 23.42 -22.50
CA GLU A 479 -16.14 23.09 -23.68
C GLU A 479 -15.37 23.22 -25.00
N PRO A 480 -14.59 24.29 -25.25
CA PRO A 480 -13.73 24.35 -26.45
C PRO A 480 -12.69 23.22 -26.50
N LEU A 481 -12.16 22.77 -25.33
CA LEU A 481 -11.22 21.64 -25.29
C LEU A 481 -11.91 20.33 -25.66
N LYS A 482 -13.10 20.09 -25.11
CA LYS A 482 -13.93 18.91 -25.42
C LYS A 482 -14.20 18.79 -26.92
N GLU A 483 -14.67 19.87 -27.54
CA GLU A 483 -14.93 19.91 -28.98
C GLU A 483 -13.67 19.67 -29.81
N LEU A 484 -12.54 20.26 -29.40
CA LEU A 484 -11.27 20.09 -30.10
C LEU A 484 -10.76 18.66 -29.94
N LEU A 485 -10.86 18.07 -28.76
CA LEU A 485 -10.45 16.69 -28.47
C LEU A 485 -11.27 15.71 -29.32
N LYS A 486 -12.61 15.85 -29.30
CA LYS A 486 -13.48 15.00 -30.14
C LYS A 486 -13.14 15.14 -31.60
N LYS A 487 -13.02 16.33 -32.12
CA LYS A 487 -12.72 16.59 -33.55
C LYS A 487 -11.38 15.99 -33.99
N THR A 488 -10.37 15.99 -33.08
CA THR A 488 -8.99 15.65 -33.44
C THR A 488 -8.63 14.21 -33.13
N LEU A 489 -9.13 13.67 -32.00
CA LEU A 489 -8.65 12.41 -31.44
C LEU A 489 -9.71 11.29 -31.40
N TRP A 490 -10.99 11.58 -31.64
CA TRP A 490 -12.01 10.55 -31.71
C TRP A 490 -12.05 9.88 -33.07
N ASP A 491 -11.87 8.54 -33.06
CA ASP A 491 -12.13 7.69 -34.24
C ASP A 491 -13.52 7.04 -34.15
N PRO A 492 -14.50 7.49 -34.96
CA PRO A 492 -15.86 6.94 -34.92
C PRO A 492 -15.95 5.49 -35.43
N GLN A 493 -14.98 5.02 -36.24
CA GLN A 493 -14.95 3.65 -36.74
C GLN A 493 -14.43 2.68 -35.69
N GLY A 494 -13.28 3.00 -35.09
CA GLY A 494 -12.72 2.26 -33.98
C GLY A 494 -13.46 2.49 -32.65
N LYS A 495 -14.35 3.50 -32.57
CA LYS A 495 -15.03 3.93 -31.35
C LYS A 495 -14.06 4.15 -30.18
N TRP A 496 -12.93 4.76 -30.50
CA TRP A 496 -11.81 4.93 -29.58
C TRP A 496 -11.18 6.31 -29.68
N LEU A 497 -10.49 6.73 -28.61
CA LEU A 497 -9.68 7.92 -28.62
C LEU A 497 -8.24 7.56 -28.98
N GLY A 498 -7.80 8.00 -30.15
CA GLY A 498 -6.42 7.83 -30.60
C GLY A 498 -5.51 8.95 -30.15
N PHE A 499 -4.22 8.77 -30.28
CA PHE A 499 -3.22 9.83 -30.14
C PHE A 499 -2.83 10.38 -31.53
N GLN A 500 -2.39 11.63 -31.58
CA GLN A 500 -1.91 12.22 -32.83
C GLN A 500 -0.39 12.27 -32.81
N SER A 501 0.25 11.64 -33.78
CA SER A 501 1.70 11.58 -33.93
C SER A 501 2.32 12.92 -34.35
N ASP A 502 3.66 12.98 -34.41
CA ASP A 502 4.44 14.11 -34.94
C ASP A 502 4.09 14.49 -36.38
N LYS A 503 3.57 13.53 -37.16
CA LYS A 503 3.10 13.75 -38.55
C LYS A 503 1.66 14.24 -38.62
N GLY A 504 0.98 14.38 -37.50
CA GLY A 504 -0.44 14.71 -37.45
C GLY A 504 -1.37 13.54 -37.78
N GLU A 505 -0.87 12.31 -37.84
CA GLU A 505 -1.65 11.10 -38.10
C GLU A 505 -2.31 10.61 -36.81
N LEU A 506 -3.58 10.21 -36.90
CA LEU A 506 -4.30 9.58 -35.79
C LEU A 506 -3.95 8.10 -35.72
N GLU A 507 -3.37 7.69 -34.59
CA GLU A 507 -3.04 6.28 -34.31
C GLU A 507 -3.83 5.79 -33.10
N LEU A 508 -4.26 4.51 -33.12
CA LEU A 508 -5.00 3.92 -32.00
C LEU A 508 -4.08 3.06 -31.14
N ARG A 509 -4.22 3.23 -29.83
CA ARG A 509 -3.66 2.37 -28.78
C ARG A 509 -4.75 2.09 -27.77
N TYR A 510 -5.05 0.84 -27.57
CA TYR A 510 -6.16 0.41 -26.73
C TYR A 510 -5.68 0.16 -25.28
N SER A 511 -5.43 1.24 -24.54
CA SER A 511 -5.08 1.19 -23.11
C SER A 511 -6.27 1.54 -22.23
N ASN A 512 -6.44 0.81 -21.13
CA ASN A 512 -7.55 1.02 -20.19
C ASN A 512 -7.52 2.39 -19.50
N ILE A 513 -6.40 3.13 -19.57
CA ILE A 513 -6.29 4.47 -19.01
C ILE A 513 -7.34 5.44 -19.58
N ILE A 514 -7.77 5.21 -20.82
CA ILE A 514 -8.83 6.01 -21.46
C ILE A 514 -10.15 5.97 -20.68
N PHE A 515 -10.44 4.86 -20.00
CA PHE A 515 -11.64 4.75 -19.18
C PHE A 515 -11.62 5.65 -17.93
N THR A 516 -10.48 6.18 -17.53
CA THR A 516 -10.41 7.16 -16.44
C THR A 516 -11.03 8.53 -16.81
N LEU A 517 -11.33 8.74 -18.07
CA LEU A 517 -12.03 9.95 -18.54
C LEU A 517 -13.54 9.93 -18.26
N PHE A 518 -14.12 8.76 -17.93
CA PHE A 518 -15.52 8.69 -17.51
C PHE A 518 -15.76 9.53 -16.24
N GLY A 519 -16.92 10.20 -16.20
CA GLY A 519 -17.30 11.05 -15.08
C GLY A 519 -16.56 12.40 -15.00
N THR A 520 -15.60 12.68 -15.89
CA THR A 520 -14.91 13.99 -15.96
C THR A 520 -15.73 15.06 -16.66
N GLY A 521 -16.62 14.67 -17.58
CA GLY A 521 -17.43 15.53 -18.44
C GLY A 521 -16.82 15.80 -19.84
N VAL A 522 -15.60 15.34 -20.10
CA VAL A 522 -14.92 15.51 -21.39
C VAL A 522 -15.52 14.62 -22.49
N LEU A 523 -16.05 13.46 -22.12
CA LEU A 523 -16.72 12.56 -23.04
C LEU A 523 -18.17 13.01 -23.27
N ASP A 524 -18.66 12.90 -24.50
CA ASP A 524 -20.10 12.95 -24.77
C ASP A 524 -20.69 11.53 -24.84
N GLN A 525 -21.99 11.44 -24.96
CA GLN A 525 -22.70 10.17 -24.95
C GLN A 525 -22.25 9.20 -26.07
N GLU A 526 -21.92 9.72 -27.26
CA GLU A 526 -21.41 8.90 -28.37
C GLU A 526 -20.07 8.27 -28.01
N MET A 527 -19.16 9.09 -27.47
CA MET A 527 -17.85 8.63 -27.03
C MET A 527 -17.94 7.64 -25.87
N GLU A 528 -18.77 7.94 -24.86
CA GLU A 528 -19.00 7.03 -23.73
C GLU A 528 -19.51 5.66 -24.19
N LEU A 529 -20.56 5.61 -25.01
CA LEU A 529 -21.12 4.36 -25.51
C LEU A 529 -20.12 3.61 -26.41
N GLY A 530 -19.35 4.36 -27.20
CA GLY A 530 -18.28 3.80 -28.02
C GLY A 530 -17.23 3.09 -27.16
N LEU A 531 -16.65 3.80 -26.19
CA LEU A 531 -15.64 3.25 -25.29
C LEU A 531 -16.16 2.08 -24.47
N LEU A 532 -17.40 2.13 -23.97
CA LEU A 532 -18.02 1.01 -23.23
C LEU A 532 -18.15 -0.26 -24.07
N SER A 533 -18.28 -0.16 -25.39
CA SER A 533 -18.33 -1.33 -26.26
C SER A 533 -17.07 -2.17 -26.25
N HIS A 534 -15.92 -1.59 -25.80
CA HIS A 534 -14.64 -2.27 -25.63
C HIS A 534 -14.49 -2.95 -24.26
N VAL A 535 -15.35 -2.66 -23.27
CA VAL A 535 -15.30 -3.31 -21.95
C VAL A 535 -15.93 -4.70 -22.05
N ASN A 536 -15.25 -5.62 -22.69
CA ASN A 536 -15.71 -6.97 -22.98
C ASN A 536 -14.59 -8.00 -22.92
N GLU A 537 -14.95 -9.31 -22.98
CA GLU A 537 -14.00 -10.43 -22.84
C GLU A 537 -13.10 -10.65 -24.07
N LYS A 538 -13.41 -10.07 -25.22
CA LYS A 538 -12.52 -10.13 -26.38
C LYS A 538 -11.36 -9.15 -26.27
N GLU A 539 -11.53 -8.12 -25.46
CA GLU A 539 -10.60 -7.00 -25.36
C GLU A 539 -10.02 -6.86 -23.96
N PHE A 540 -10.68 -6.13 -23.07
CA PHE A 540 -10.10 -5.74 -21.81
C PHE A 540 -10.40 -6.68 -20.64
N LEU A 541 -11.39 -7.55 -20.73
CA LEU A 541 -11.79 -8.40 -19.61
C LEU A 541 -11.28 -9.83 -19.75
N SER A 542 -10.86 -10.41 -18.64
CA SER A 542 -10.67 -11.84 -18.44
C SER A 542 -11.29 -12.26 -17.11
N ASP A 543 -11.40 -13.56 -16.85
CA ASP A 543 -12.13 -14.07 -15.68
C ASP A 543 -11.59 -13.56 -14.35
N TYR A 544 -10.32 -13.16 -14.31
CA TYR A 544 -9.60 -12.80 -13.09
C TYR A 544 -9.09 -11.35 -13.06
N GLY A 545 -9.50 -10.50 -13.99
CA GLY A 545 -9.11 -9.10 -13.97
C GLY A 545 -9.48 -8.29 -15.20
N LEU A 546 -9.03 -7.03 -15.16
CA LEU A 546 -9.08 -6.05 -16.23
C LEU A 546 -7.67 -5.87 -16.79
N HIS A 547 -7.47 -6.18 -18.06
CA HIS A 547 -6.17 -5.96 -18.72
C HIS A 547 -5.85 -4.47 -18.84
N SER A 548 -4.59 -4.12 -18.61
CA SER A 548 -4.10 -2.74 -18.83
C SER A 548 -4.13 -2.35 -20.31
N ILE A 549 -3.89 -3.35 -21.19
CA ILE A 549 -3.92 -3.21 -22.65
C ILE A 549 -4.94 -4.20 -23.21
N SER A 550 -5.73 -3.77 -24.22
CA SER A 550 -6.64 -4.66 -24.93
C SER A 550 -5.90 -5.82 -25.58
N LYS A 551 -6.49 -7.02 -25.50
CA LYS A 551 -5.99 -8.21 -26.21
C LYS A 551 -5.93 -8.06 -27.74
N LEU A 552 -6.58 -7.04 -28.27
CA LEU A 552 -6.53 -6.70 -29.71
C LEU A 552 -5.47 -5.64 -30.04
N ASP A 553 -4.85 -5.01 -29.04
CA ASP A 553 -3.75 -4.06 -29.30
C ASP A 553 -2.50 -4.84 -29.77
N PRO A 554 -1.79 -4.34 -30.81
CA PRO A 554 -0.57 -4.99 -31.30
C PRO A 554 0.54 -5.16 -30.26
N ALA A 555 0.49 -4.36 -29.19
CA ALA A 555 1.49 -4.40 -28.12
C ALA A 555 1.05 -5.24 -26.92
N TYR A 556 -0.10 -5.93 -27.00
CA TYR A 556 -0.52 -6.83 -25.94
C TYR A 556 0.47 -7.97 -25.75
N ASP A 557 0.97 -8.13 -24.53
CA ASP A 557 1.83 -9.22 -24.14
C ASP A 557 1.34 -9.87 -22.85
N GLN A 558 0.86 -11.11 -22.92
CA GLN A 558 0.36 -11.84 -21.76
C GLN A 558 1.50 -12.33 -20.84
N VAL A 559 2.71 -12.47 -21.36
CA VAL A 559 3.88 -12.93 -20.60
C VAL A 559 4.47 -11.78 -19.80
N ASP A 560 4.65 -10.63 -20.44
CA ASP A 560 5.02 -9.39 -19.76
C ASP A 560 3.77 -8.70 -19.23
N ILE A 561 3.47 -8.90 -17.94
CA ILE A 561 2.32 -8.32 -17.25
C ILE A 561 2.64 -6.99 -16.59
N ASP A 562 3.86 -6.48 -16.74
CA ASP A 562 4.27 -5.17 -16.25
C ASP A 562 3.51 -4.04 -16.96
N HIS A 563 3.52 -2.89 -16.39
CA HIS A 563 2.93 -1.64 -16.89
C HIS A 563 2.82 -1.59 -18.41
N GLY A 564 1.61 -1.69 -18.95
CA GLY A 564 1.35 -1.72 -20.37
C GLY A 564 1.42 -3.10 -21.04
N GLY A 565 1.63 -4.18 -20.27
CA GLY A 565 1.49 -5.55 -20.74
C GLY A 565 0.06 -6.09 -20.62
N GLY A 566 -0.08 -7.42 -20.63
CA GLY A 566 -1.38 -8.10 -20.54
C GLY A 566 -1.94 -8.24 -19.12
N GLY A 567 -1.23 -7.78 -18.08
CA GLY A 567 -1.66 -7.85 -16.70
C GLY A 567 -2.70 -6.80 -16.31
N SER A 568 -3.14 -6.88 -15.07
CA SER A 568 -4.00 -5.89 -14.42
C SER A 568 -3.16 -5.08 -13.44
N TYR A 569 -2.90 -3.82 -13.78
CA TYR A 569 -2.32 -2.89 -12.81
C TYR A 569 -3.34 -2.62 -11.69
N VAL A 570 -2.92 -2.72 -10.43
CA VAL A 570 -3.86 -2.90 -9.30
C VAL A 570 -4.77 -1.71 -9.02
N ALA A 571 -4.36 -0.51 -9.38
CA ALA A 571 -5.18 0.69 -9.23
C ALA A 571 -6.39 0.72 -10.18
N PHE A 572 -6.19 0.29 -11.43
CA PHE A 572 -7.16 0.53 -12.49
C PHE A 572 -8.52 -0.10 -12.29
N PRO A 573 -8.67 -1.35 -11.86
CA PRO A 573 -10.02 -1.91 -11.66
C PRO A 573 -10.86 -1.08 -10.70
N GLY A 574 -10.27 -0.63 -9.58
CA GLY A 574 -10.95 0.24 -8.61
C GLY A 574 -11.23 1.62 -9.17
N MET A 575 -10.21 2.29 -9.74
CA MET A 575 -10.34 3.63 -10.32
C MET A 575 -11.33 3.69 -11.47
N ILE A 576 -11.25 2.75 -12.40
CA ILE A 576 -12.14 2.72 -13.58
C ILE A 576 -13.57 2.39 -13.17
N ALA A 577 -13.76 1.42 -12.28
CA ALA A 577 -15.09 1.12 -11.76
C ALA A 577 -15.71 2.33 -11.05
N GLU A 578 -14.93 3.08 -10.26
CA GLU A 578 -15.38 4.32 -9.63
C GLU A 578 -15.80 5.37 -10.68
N CYS A 579 -14.97 5.58 -11.72
CA CYS A 579 -15.30 6.50 -12.82
C CYS A 579 -16.60 6.10 -13.53
N LEU A 580 -16.79 4.80 -13.78
CA LEU A 580 -18.02 4.27 -14.40
C LEU A 580 -19.24 4.42 -13.51
N TYR A 581 -19.14 4.17 -12.19
CA TYR A 581 -20.23 4.47 -11.24
C TYR A 581 -20.60 5.95 -11.27
N LYS A 582 -19.60 6.84 -11.24
CA LYS A 582 -19.80 8.30 -11.27
C LYS A 582 -20.41 8.78 -12.59
N ALA A 583 -20.15 8.09 -13.70
CA ALA A 583 -20.72 8.36 -15.01
C ALA A 583 -22.11 7.73 -15.22
N GLY A 584 -22.60 6.88 -14.29
CA GLY A 584 -23.92 6.25 -14.38
C GLY A 584 -23.94 4.90 -15.13
N TYR A 585 -22.80 4.21 -15.19
CA TYR A 585 -22.66 2.89 -15.80
C TYR A 585 -22.35 1.77 -14.78
N PRO A 586 -23.22 1.54 -13.78
CA PRO A 586 -22.93 0.62 -12.68
C PRO A 586 -22.74 -0.83 -13.14
N ASP A 587 -23.40 -1.28 -14.21
CA ASP A 587 -23.29 -2.65 -14.71
C ASP A 587 -21.88 -2.96 -15.25
N HIS A 588 -21.24 -2.02 -15.93
CA HIS A 588 -19.85 -2.16 -16.38
C HIS A 588 -18.87 -2.11 -15.22
N ALA A 589 -19.09 -1.19 -14.28
CA ALA A 589 -18.30 -1.09 -13.05
C ALA A 589 -18.33 -2.39 -12.22
N GLU A 590 -19.51 -2.94 -12.00
CA GLU A 590 -19.73 -4.22 -11.32
C GLU A 590 -19.01 -5.38 -12.03
N ASN A 591 -19.08 -5.42 -13.37
CA ASN A 591 -18.42 -6.46 -14.16
C ASN A 591 -16.90 -6.45 -14.04
N ILE A 592 -16.30 -5.27 -13.87
CA ILE A 592 -14.87 -5.13 -13.59
C ILE A 592 -14.56 -5.62 -12.17
N LEU A 593 -15.24 -5.08 -11.15
CA LEU A 593 -14.94 -5.35 -9.75
C LEU A 593 -15.08 -6.83 -9.37
N LYS A 594 -16.15 -7.52 -9.82
CA LYS A 594 -16.36 -8.93 -9.47
C LYS A 594 -15.20 -9.84 -9.89
N ARG A 595 -14.42 -9.44 -10.92
CA ARG A 595 -13.28 -10.19 -11.44
C ARG A 595 -12.02 -10.02 -10.59
N THR A 596 -11.99 -9.05 -9.67
CA THR A 596 -10.84 -8.77 -8.81
C THR A 596 -11.05 -9.20 -7.35
N LEU A 597 -12.26 -9.68 -6.99
CA LEU A 597 -12.57 -10.05 -5.60
C LEU A 597 -11.67 -11.17 -5.05
N TRP A 598 -11.18 -12.06 -5.92
CA TRP A 598 -10.27 -13.14 -5.56
C TRP A 598 -8.93 -12.64 -4.99
N TRP A 599 -8.53 -11.41 -5.30
CA TRP A 599 -7.29 -10.84 -4.77
C TRP A 599 -7.30 -10.87 -3.24
N ALA A 600 -8.40 -10.45 -2.63
CA ALA A 600 -8.55 -10.46 -1.18
C ALA A 600 -8.69 -11.87 -0.57
N GLU A 601 -9.11 -12.84 -1.36
CA GLU A 601 -9.23 -14.24 -0.93
C GLU A 601 -7.90 -14.99 -0.96
N ARG A 602 -6.97 -14.56 -1.85
CA ARG A 602 -5.77 -15.33 -2.20
C ARG A 602 -4.45 -14.62 -1.92
N LEU A 603 -4.45 -13.30 -1.72
CA LEU A 603 -3.25 -12.49 -1.53
C LEU A 603 -3.33 -11.68 -0.24
N PRO A 604 -2.29 -11.71 0.62
CA PRO A 604 -2.22 -10.92 1.84
C PRO A 604 -2.23 -9.41 1.57
N TYR A 605 -1.59 -8.99 0.51
CA TYR A 605 -1.58 -7.64 -0.07
C TYR A 605 -1.26 -7.74 -1.56
N TRP A 606 -1.40 -6.64 -2.29
CA TRP A 606 -1.28 -6.63 -3.74
C TRP A 606 -0.08 -5.80 -4.17
N GLY A 607 0.70 -6.37 -5.10
CA GLY A 607 1.77 -5.67 -5.80
C GLY A 607 1.22 -4.80 -6.94
N ASP A 608 2.11 -4.24 -7.74
CA ASP A 608 1.73 -3.33 -8.83
C ASP A 608 0.98 -4.01 -9.98
N SER A 609 1.22 -5.29 -10.24
CA SER A 609 0.57 -6.01 -11.33
C SER A 609 0.12 -7.40 -10.93
N ILE A 610 -1.10 -7.75 -11.34
CA ILE A 610 -1.74 -9.05 -11.13
C ILE A 610 -2.14 -9.62 -12.49
N VAL A 611 -2.02 -10.94 -12.66
CA VAL A 611 -2.40 -11.62 -13.89
C VAL A 611 -3.93 -11.57 -14.05
N ALA A 612 -4.41 -11.15 -15.23
CA ALA A 612 -5.85 -10.98 -15.45
C ALA A 612 -6.55 -12.23 -15.99
N ASN A 613 -5.84 -13.16 -16.66
CA ASN A 613 -6.42 -14.35 -17.27
C ASN A 613 -6.33 -15.61 -16.42
N GLN A 614 -5.66 -15.56 -15.27
CA GLN A 614 -5.55 -16.68 -14.32
C GLN A 614 -5.35 -16.17 -12.90
N ILE A 615 -5.51 -17.05 -11.92
CA ILE A 615 -5.26 -16.72 -10.52
C ILE A 615 -3.74 -16.75 -10.29
N ASP A 616 -3.08 -15.62 -10.53
CA ASP A 616 -1.65 -15.45 -10.35
C ASP A 616 -1.28 -13.96 -10.24
N TYR A 617 -0.03 -13.66 -9.88
CA TYR A 617 0.50 -12.31 -9.75
C TYR A 617 1.91 -12.22 -10.34
N ARG A 618 2.41 -11.01 -10.54
CA ARG A 618 3.74 -10.75 -11.08
C ARG A 618 4.83 -11.25 -10.13
N LYS A 619 5.80 -12.00 -10.63
CA LYS A 619 6.87 -12.66 -9.85
C LYS A 619 8.29 -12.22 -10.22
N ASP A 620 8.45 -11.47 -11.29
CA ASP A 620 9.75 -11.02 -11.81
C ASP A 620 10.37 -9.85 -11.04
N THR A 621 9.58 -9.21 -10.19
CA THR A 621 10.03 -8.15 -9.27
C THR A 621 9.75 -8.52 -7.82
N PRO A 622 10.46 -7.88 -6.85
CA PRO A 622 10.08 -8.00 -5.46
C PRO A 622 8.61 -7.63 -5.27
N LEU A 623 7.87 -8.48 -4.57
CA LEU A 623 6.46 -8.20 -4.29
C LEU A 623 6.35 -7.01 -3.35
N GLN A 624 5.97 -5.88 -3.89
CA GLN A 624 5.72 -4.65 -3.15
C GLN A 624 4.26 -4.61 -2.72
N CYS A 625 3.98 -3.93 -1.62
CA CYS A 625 2.61 -3.56 -1.24
C CYS A 625 2.30 -2.22 -1.88
N ALA A 626 1.57 -2.21 -2.97
CA ALA A 626 1.25 -1.00 -3.71
C ALA A 626 0.15 -0.19 -3.01
N MET A 627 0.39 1.10 -2.73
CA MET A 627 -0.56 1.97 -2.03
C MET A 627 -1.84 2.21 -2.83
N ASP A 628 -1.70 2.35 -4.13
CA ASP A 628 -2.77 2.60 -5.09
C ASP A 628 -3.79 1.46 -5.20
N ALA A 629 -3.45 0.27 -4.71
CA ALA A 629 -4.40 -0.83 -4.52
C ALA A 629 -5.57 -0.47 -3.56
N ALA A 630 -5.42 0.57 -2.74
CA ALA A 630 -6.51 1.13 -1.93
C ALA A 630 -7.61 1.82 -2.78
N ALA A 631 -7.40 2.00 -4.09
CA ALA A 631 -8.44 2.46 -5.02
C ALA A 631 -9.68 1.55 -5.05
N GLY A 632 -9.52 0.25 -4.73
CA GLY A 632 -10.65 -0.66 -4.56
C GLY A 632 -11.58 -0.24 -3.42
N ALA A 633 -11.03 0.14 -2.27
CA ALA A 633 -11.83 0.64 -1.14
C ALA A 633 -12.43 2.02 -1.43
N GLN A 634 -11.69 2.89 -2.11
CA GLN A 634 -12.20 4.18 -2.57
C GLN A 634 -13.42 4.00 -3.48
N CYS A 635 -13.36 3.06 -4.44
CA CYS A 635 -14.48 2.71 -5.31
C CYS A 635 -15.72 2.22 -4.52
N VAL A 636 -15.53 1.46 -3.44
CA VAL A 636 -16.66 1.01 -2.60
C VAL A 636 -17.34 2.20 -1.93
N ILE A 637 -16.58 3.14 -1.38
CA ILE A 637 -17.14 4.32 -0.68
C ILE A 637 -17.80 5.28 -1.69
N PHE A 638 -17.05 5.70 -2.71
CA PHE A 638 -17.47 6.80 -3.60
C PHE A 638 -18.20 6.32 -4.87
N GLY A 639 -17.92 5.09 -5.31
CA GLY A 639 -18.61 4.47 -6.45
C GLY A 639 -19.84 3.69 -6.02
N ILE A 640 -19.69 2.58 -5.29
CA ILE A 640 -20.82 1.71 -4.91
C ILE A 640 -21.78 2.41 -3.96
N CYS A 641 -21.29 3.06 -2.89
CA CYS A 641 -22.15 3.82 -1.98
C CYS A 641 -22.53 5.20 -2.52
N GLY A 642 -21.92 5.64 -3.62
CA GLY A 642 -22.29 6.83 -4.39
C GLY A 642 -22.22 8.13 -3.59
N ILE A 643 -21.22 8.27 -2.71
CA ILE A 643 -21.04 9.43 -1.86
C ILE A 643 -20.26 10.50 -2.63
N ARG A 644 -20.74 11.75 -2.62
CA ARG A 644 -20.07 12.89 -3.26
C ARG A 644 -20.13 14.10 -2.33
N ALA A 645 -18.97 14.68 -2.04
CA ALA A 645 -18.89 15.99 -1.39
C ALA A 645 -18.93 17.09 -2.46
N GLU A 646 -19.80 18.06 -2.27
CA GLU A 646 -20.01 19.17 -3.21
C GLU A 646 -19.31 20.44 -2.74
N THR A 647 -19.04 21.36 -3.68
CA THR A 647 -18.47 22.67 -3.35
C THR A 647 -19.39 23.54 -2.51
N SER A 648 -20.72 23.31 -2.57
CA SER A 648 -21.70 23.93 -1.66
C SER A 648 -21.52 23.54 -0.20
N GLY A 649 -20.74 22.50 0.07
CA GLY A 649 -20.62 21.86 1.39
C GLY A 649 -21.60 20.71 1.63
N GLU A 650 -22.58 20.54 0.77
CA GLU A 650 -23.51 19.42 0.81
C GLU A 650 -22.81 18.10 0.47
N ILE A 651 -23.39 16.99 0.96
CA ILE A 651 -22.97 15.64 0.61
C ILE A 651 -24.15 14.94 -0.05
N THR A 652 -23.95 14.50 -1.28
CA THR A 652 -24.93 13.71 -2.02
C THR A 652 -24.63 12.23 -1.86
N VAL A 653 -25.67 11.42 -1.62
CA VAL A 653 -25.59 9.96 -1.49
C VAL A 653 -26.54 9.31 -2.49
N ASN A 654 -26.03 8.47 -3.37
CA ASN A 654 -26.80 7.71 -4.35
C ASN A 654 -26.16 6.34 -4.57
N PRO A 655 -26.45 5.33 -3.73
CA PRO A 655 -25.80 4.04 -3.79
C PRO A 655 -26.23 3.20 -5.01
N HIS A 656 -25.32 2.34 -5.45
CA HIS A 656 -25.48 1.39 -6.56
C HIS A 656 -25.10 -0.03 -6.10
N PRO A 657 -25.94 -0.71 -5.28
CA PRO A 657 -25.64 -2.05 -4.79
C PRO A 657 -25.44 -3.03 -5.95
N PRO A 658 -24.29 -3.73 -6.00
CA PRO A 658 -24.00 -4.66 -7.09
C PRO A 658 -25.02 -5.81 -7.17
N LYS A 659 -25.31 -6.31 -8.38
CA LYS A 659 -26.26 -7.44 -8.57
C LYS A 659 -25.81 -8.71 -7.87
N PHE A 660 -24.50 -8.94 -7.79
CA PHE A 660 -23.92 -10.07 -7.06
C PHE A 660 -23.90 -9.88 -5.54
N SER A 661 -24.08 -8.64 -5.07
CA SER A 661 -24.12 -8.30 -3.64
C SER A 661 -25.22 -7.25 -3.38
N PRO A 662 -26.51 -7.67 -3.41
CA PRO A 662 -27.64 -6.74 -3.43
C PRO A 662 -27.91 -5.98 -2.14
N ASN A 663 -27.34 -6.42 -1.02
CA ASN A 663 -27.45 -5.71 0.26
C ASN A 663 -26.07 -5.24 0.70
N ILE A 664 -25.96 -3.96 1.00
CA ILE A 664 -24.73 -3.32 1.46
C ILE A 664 -25.01 -2.39 2.63
N SER A 665 -24.03 -2.23 3.50
CA SER A 665 -24.04 -1.22 4.54
C SER A 665 -22.65 -0.61 4.70
N LEU A 666 -22.59 0.72 4.80
CA LEU A 666 -21.39 1.49 5.07
C LEU A 666 -21.66 2.34 6.31
N LYS A 667 -20.94 2.08 7.41
CA LYS A 667 -21.17 2.72 8.71
C LYS A 667 -20.00 3.59 9.11
N GLY A 668 -20.27 4.73 9.75
CA GLY A 668 -19.26 5.60 10.30
C GLY A 668 -18.55 6.49 9.26
N VAL A 669 -19.23 6.86 8.18
CA VAL A 669 -18.69 7.84 7.23
C VAL A 669 -18.56 9.19 7.93
N ASN A 670 -17.39 9.84 7.78
CA ASN A 670 -17.16 11.18 8.30
C ASN A 670 -16.55 12.06 7.20
N ILE A 671 -17.33 12.98 6.69
CA ILE A 671 -16.89 13.98 5.70
C ILE A 671 -17.30 15.36 6.20
N ARG A 672 -16.36 16.29 6.30
CA ARG A 672 -16.59 17.66 6.80
C ARG A 672 -17.31 17.71 8.16
N GLY A 673 -17.04 16.73 9.05
CA GLY A 673 -17.73 16.61 10.33
C GLY A 673 -19.15 16.09 10.26
N ALA A 674 -19.72 15.83 9.09
CA ALA A 674 -20.96 15.09 8.93
C ALA A 674 -20.71 13.59 9.15
N HIS A 675 -21.34 13.03 10.18
CA HIS A 675 -21.29 11.61 10.48
C HIS A 675 -22.58 10.93 10.01
N PHE A 676 -22.46 9.90 9.17
CA PHE A 676 -23.63 9.19 8.66
C PHE A 676 -23.31 7.75 8.26
N ASP A 677 -24.39 6.95 8.18
CA ASP A 677 -24.38 5.59 7.66
C ASP A 677 -25.21 5.50 6.39
N VAL A 678 -24.82 4.59 5.49
CA VAL A 678 -25.58 4.25 4.27
C VAL A 678 -25.94 2.77 4.32
N ILE A 679 -27.23 2.44 4.20
CA ILE A 679 -27.72 1.07 4.16
C ILE A 679 -28.60 0.94 2.92
N ALA A 680 -28.26 0.03 2.02
CA ALA A 680 -28.95 -0.10 0.75
C ALA A 680 -29.24 -1.55 0.38
N ASN A 681 -30.36 -1.74 -0.31
CA ASN A 681 -30.69 -2.94 -1.06
C ASN A 681 -30.87 -2.56 -2.54
N ARG A 682 -31.30 -3.50 -3.39
CA ARG A 682 -31.44 -3.26 -4.83
C ARG A 682 -32.41 -2.11 -5.21
N ASN A 683 -33.40 -1.85 -4.39
CA ASN A 683 -34.49 -0.94 -4.74
C ASN A 683 -34.47 0.34 -3.91
N ASP A 684 -34.16 0.20 -2.63
CA ASP A 684 -34.32 1.26 -1.64
C ASP A 684 -33.06 1.39 -0.80
N TYR A 685 -32.87 2.58 -0.24
CA TYR A 685 -31.80 2.81 0.69
C TYR A 685 -32.15 3.83 1.76
N GLU A 686 -31.43 3.82 2.85
CA GLU A 686 -31.53 4.81 3.91
C GLU A 686 -30.16 5.39 4.26
N VAL A 687 -30.14 6.67 4.56
CA VAL A 687 -29.01 7.39 5.10
C VAL A 687 -29.37 7.83 6.51
N ARG A 688 -28.56 7.40 7.49
CA ARG A 688 -28.75 7.74 8.90
C ARG A 688 -27.76 8.83 9.30
N VAL A 689 -28.28 9.99 9.71
CA VAL A 689 -27.48 11.15 10.13
C VAL A 689 -27.88 11.51 11.55
N GLY A 690 -27.08 11.14 12.56
CA GLY A 690 -27.47 11.25 13.96
C GLY A 690 -28.76 10.51 14.26
N SER A 691 -29.78 11.21 14.74
CA SER A 691 -31.13 10.63 15.01
C SER A 691 -32.08 10.63 13.79
N LYS A 692 -31.68 11.24 12.67
CA LYS A 692 -32.52 11.34 11.46
C LYS A 692 -32.20 10.19 10.51
N THR A 693 -33.28 9.65 9.89
CA THR A 693 -33.17 8.66 8.80
C THR A 693 -33.83 9.23 7.55
N LEU A 694 -33.08 9.39 6.50
CA LEU A 694 -33.52 9.81 5.17
C LEU A 694 -33.67 8.55 4.31
N ARG A 695 -34.80 8.37 3.65
CA ARG A 695 -35.06 7.18 2.80
C ARG A 695 -35.30 7.59 1.37
N SER A 696 -34.80 6.80 0.44
CA SER A 696 -34.95 7.02 -0.99
C SER A 696 -34.92 5.70 -1.77
N LYS A 697 -35.22 5.78 -3.05
CA LYS A 697 -34.99 4.69 -4.02
C LYS A 697 -33.64 4.79 -4.64
N VAL A 698 -33.02 3.66 -4.93
CA VAL A 698 -31.75 3.59 -5.72
C VAL A 698 -31.96 4.35 -7.04
N GLY A 699 -31.03 5.22 -7.38
CA GLY A 699 -31.11 6.13 -8.52
C GLY A 699 -31.70 7.52 -8.21
N THR A 700 -32.24 7.74 -6.99
CA THR A 700 -32.73 9.06 -6.56
C THR A 700 -31.87 9.56 -5.40
N PRO A 701 -31.02 10.56 -5.61
CA PRO A 701 -30.07 11.01 -4.59
C PRO A 701 -30.72 11.56 -3.32
N VAL A 702 -30.10 11.32 -2.18
CA VAL A 702 -30.34 12.01 -0.91
C VAL A 702 -29.24 13.05 -0.72
N VAL A 703 -29.61 14.24 -0.25
CA VAL A 703 -28.69 15.32 0.06
C VAL A 703 -28.64 15.51 1.58
N ILE A 704 -27.44 15.48 2.12
CA ILE A 704 -27.12 15.82 3.52
C ILE A 704 -26.65 17.27 3.50
N ALA A 705 -27.33 18.14 4.24
CA ALA A 705 -26.92 19.54 4.36
C ALA A 705 -25.53 19.66 5.02
N ALA A 706 -24.78 20.67 4.61
CA ALA A 706 -23.54 21.03 5.28
C ALA A 706 -23.77 21.23 6.79
N SER A 707 -22.89 20.64 7.61
CA SER A 707 -22.82 21.03 9.03
C SER A 707 -22.35 22.49 9.06
N ALA A 708 -23.13 23.37 9.65
CA ALA A 708 -22.84 24.79 9.75
C ALA A 708 -21.56 25.05 10.56
#